data_36a9dbeea8bbee2370fa980f1dae3d8c
#
_entry.id   36a9dbeea8bbee2370fa980f1dae3d8c
#
_cell.length_a   1.000
_cell.length_b   1.000
_cell.length_c   1.000
_cell.angle_alpha   90.00
_cell.angle_beta   90.00
_cell.angle_gamma   90.00
#
_symmetry.space_group_name_H-M   'P 1'
#
loop_
_entity.id
_entity.type
_entity.pdbx_description
1 polymer ?
#
loop_
_entity_poly.entity_id
_entity_poly.type
_entity_poly.pdbx_seq_one_letter_code
_entity_poly.pdbx_strand_id
1 'polypeptide(L)'
;LVLVVIFNFSCTDMTQKKNPLLTPFTDLHETAPFDKIKTTDFEPAISEAIALHQAEIDSIVQQSEAPTFKNTIEALELSGSKLSRITSIFFNLLNANGDDEMIAASERISPLLTEHHNNINLNETLFQRVKTVYEQRDSLSLTLEERRLLSETYDGMARNGANLEGEARERYRELSNELSRLSLKFESNVLKATNAFEMVLTQKEEIAGLPQSALDAAAMKAKEKGHDGAYLFDLSYPSMIAFMQYAERRDLREKIYRAHNTRCVGGEFDNRDIVIRIAEIRNEIARLLGHKNYAEYVLEHRMAQNSDRVYNLLNQLLKAYKPTALREIKQLQAFAEKKEGHPVKLMPWDYSYYSTLQKDELYDLNDEMLKPYFELEQVKKGVFGLATRLYGLTFKKNSEIPVYHPEVETFEVFDEDGSYLGVLYTDFYPRSTKQGGAWMTSFKDQWITREGENSRPHISLVMNFTRPTESTPALLTYDEVETFLHEFGHALHGLMANSRYESLSGTNVYRDFVELPSQLMENWLPEQEFLETFAHHHLTGEVLPDSLIQKIRNTQRYHVGYHCVRQLTFGMLDMAWHTQTEKIEDITAFEQNAISPTQLLPVIDGTLISSQFSHVFGGGYAAGYYGYKWAEVLDADAFSLFMENGIFDKKTAEAFRKNILEKGDTEEPMTLYVRFRGREPEIEAMMRRDGIK
;
A
#
# COMPACT_ATOMS: atom_id res chain seq x y z
N LEU A 1 -48.07 -66.61 -5.20
CA LEU A 1 -48.07 -65.11 -4.92
C LEU A 1 -46.64 -64.67 -4.62
N VAL A 2 -46.03 -64.07 -5.59
CA VAL A 2 -44.69 -63.42 -5.41
C VAL A 2 -44.94 -61.97 -5.13
N LEU A 3 -44.52 -61.49 -3.93
CA LEU A 3 -44.56 -60.07 -3.57
C LEU A 3 -43.32 -59.39 -4.14
N VAL A 4 -43.50 -58.51 -5.11
CA VAL A 4 -42.43 -57.57 -5.61
C VAL A 4 -42.48 -56.36 -4.74
N VAL A 5 -41.46 -56.20 -3.92
CA VAL A 5 -41.22 -54.96 -3.16
C VAL A 5 -40.45 -54.01 -4.07
N ILE A 6 -41.10 -52.97 -4.54
CA ILE A 6 -40.48 -51.85 -5.28
C ILE A 6 -39.87 -50.87 -4.26
N PHE A 7 -38.53 -50.86 -4.13
CA PHE A 7 -37.80 -49.80 -3.46
C PHE A 7 -37.76 -48.59 -4.39
N ASN A 8 -38.57 -47.58 -4.05
CA ASN A 8 -38.40 -46.26 -4.61
C ASN A 8 -37.15 -45.60 -3.98
N PHE A 9 -36.04 -45.66 -4.69
CA PHE A 9 -34.93 -44.75 -4.41
C PHE A 9 -35.36 -43.35 -4.86
N SER A 10 -35.76 -42.51 -3.91
CA SER A 10 -35.88 -41.07 -4.12
C SER A 10 -34.47 -40.51 -4.20
N CYS A 11 -33.94 -40.33 -5.41
CA CYS A 11 -32.81 -39.48 -5.69
C CYS A 11 -33.27 -38.04 -5.39
N THR A 12 -33.03 -37.57 -4.19
CA THR A 12 -32.93 -36.12 -3.97
C THR A 12 -31.64 -35.66 -4.65
N ASP A 13 -31.80 -35.20 -5.87
CA ASP A 13 -30.81 -34.42 -6.60
C ASP A 13 -30.67 -33.07 -5.82
N MET A 14 -29.93 -33.12 -4.74
CA MET A 14 -29.32 -31.87 -4.19
C MET A 14 -28.24 -31.53 -5.20
N THR A 15 -28.57 -30.72 -6.19
CA THR A 15 -27.58 -29.97 -6.97
C THR A 15 -26.82 -29.14 -5.95
N GLN A 16 -25.71 -29.66 -5.47
CA GLN A 16 -24.76 -28.96 -4.64
C GLN A 16 -24.32 -27.75 -5.48
N LYS A 17 -24.74 -26.54 -5.06
CA LYS A 17 -24.41 -25.28 -5.74
C LYS A 17 -22.87 -25.23 -5.82
N LYS A 18 -22.31 -25.34 -7.04
CA LYS A 18 -20.85 -25.34 -7.20
C LYS A 18 -20.30 -24.04 -6.65
N ASN A 19 -19.22 -24.13 -5.86
CA ASN A 19 -18.53 -22.97 -5.33
C ASN A 19 -18.08 -22.05 -6.48
N PRO A 20 -18.48 -20.77 -6.52
CA PRO A 20 -18.18 -19.86 -7.62
C PRO A 20 -16.67 -19.63 -7.81
N LEU A 21 -15.87 -19.73 -6.74
CA LEU A 21 -14.42 -19.56 -6.78
C LEU A 21 -13.69 -20.74 -7.47
N LEU A 22 -14.32 -21.92 -7.54
CA LEU A 22 -13.75 -23.14 -8.14
C LEU A 22 -14.13 -23.34 -9.60
N THR A 23 -15.07 -22.56 -10.10
CA THR A 23 -15.49 -22.58 -11.50
C THR A 23 -14.74 -21.53 -12.33
N PRO A 24 -14.55 -21.74 -13.65
CA PRO A 24 -14.03 -20.67 -14.50
C PRO A 24 -14.89 -19.42 -14.39
N PHE A 25 -14.25 -18.27 -14.28
CA PHE A 25 -14.96 -16.99 -14.29
C PHE A 25 -15.40 -16.68 -15.72
N THR A 26 -16.68 -16.40 -15.89
CA THR A 26 -17.31 -16.19 -17.20
C THR A 26 -17.83 -14.78 -17.40
N ASP A 27 -17.70 -13.94 -16.38
CA ASP A 27 -18.03 -12.54 -16.46
C ASP A 27 -17.02 -11.81 -17.39
N LEU A 28 -17.35 -10.60 -17.83
CA LEU A 28 -16.56 -9.87 -18.80
C LEU A 28 -15.07 -9.79 -18.36
N HIS A 29 -14.15 -10.09 -19.28
CA HIS A 29 -12.70 -10.18 -19.03
C HIS A 29 -12.29 -11.22 -17.97
N GLU A 30 -13.14 -12.21 -17.68
CA GLU A 30 -12.91 -13.19 -16.61
C GLU A 30 -12.75 -12.54 -15.22
N THR A 31 -13.46 -11.45 -14.96
CA THR A 31 -13.47 -10.78 -13.66
C THR A 31 -14.12 -11.66 -12.60
N ALA A 32 -13.74 -11.41 -11.33
CA ALA A 32 -14.30 -12.18 -10.22
C ALA A 32 -15.80 -11.91 -10.09
N PRO A 33 -16.62 -12.97 -9.92
CA PRO A 33 -18.08 -12.84 -9.80
C PRO A 33 -18.46 -12.40 -8.38
N PHE A 34 -18.10 -11.18 -8.00
CA PHE A 34 -18.27 -10.66 -6.64
C PHE A 34 -19.72 -10.73 -6.14
N ASP A 35 -20.69 -10.62 -7.03
CA ASP A 35 -22.13 -10.74 -6.74
C ASP A 35 -22.56 -12.16 -6.31
N LYS A 36 -21.73 -13.17 -6.58
CA LYS A 36 -22.00 -14.58 -6.31
C LYS A 36 -21.16 -15.15 -5.18
N ILE A 37 -20.05 -14.50 -4.83
CA ILE A 37 -19.09 -14.97 -3.82
C ILE A 37 -19.59 -14.58 -2.41
N LYS A 38 -19.46 -15.51 -1.46
CA LYS A 38 -19.72 -15.32 -0.04
C LYS A 38 -18.47 -15.64 0.76
N THR A 39 -18.34 -15.08 1.96
CA THR A 39 -17.24 -15.36 2.87
C THR A 39 -17.07 -16.85 3.12
N THR A 40 -18.17 -17.58 3.26
CA THR A 40 -18.19 -19.04 3.47
C THR A 40 -17.69 -19.88 2.28
N ASP A 41 -17.54 -19.29 1.10
CA ASP A 41 -17.02 -19.97 -0.10
C ASP A 41 -15.49 -20.08 -0.10
N PHE A 42 -14.79 -19.18 0.62
CA PHE A 42 -13.33 -19.08 0.53
C PHE A 42 -12.59 -20.26 1.14
N GLU A 43 -12.88 -20.62 2.40
CA GLU A 43 -12.14 -21.70 3.09
C GLU A 43 -12.22 -23.03 2.35
N PRO A 44 -13.39 -23.52 1.88
CA PRO A 44 -13.47 -24.72 1.06
C PRO A 44 -12.75 -24.59 -0.29
N ALA A 45 -12.86 -23.42 -0.96
CA ALA A 45 -12.21 -23.20 -2.24
C ALA A 45 -10.69 -23.18 -2.12
N ILE A 46 -10.16 -22.53 -1.09
CA ILE A 46 -8.71 -22.47 -0.81
C ILE A 46 -8.20 -23.88 -0.47
N SER A 47 -8.91 -24.65 0.35
CA SER A 47 -8.53 -26.00 0.69
C SER A 47 -8.45 -26.91 -0.55
N GLU A 48 -9.42 -26.82 -1.46
CA GLU A 48 -9.40 -27.57 -2.73
C GLU A 48 -8.28 -27.07 -3.66
N ALA A 49 -8.08 -25.74 -3.75
CA ALA A 49 -7.03 -25.14 -4.58
C ALA A 49 -5.62 -25.50 -4.06
N ILE A 50 -5.42 -25.59 -2.73
CA ILE A 50 -4.19 -26.12 -2.13
C ILE A 50 -3.94 -27.57 -2.57
N ALA A 51 -4.95 -28.42 -2.53
CA ALA A 51 -4.81 -29.82 -2.94
C ALA A 51 -4.46 -29.95 -4.44
N LEU A 52 -5.07 -29.10 -5.29
CA LEU A 52 -4.75 -29.06 -6.72
C LEU A 52 -3.31 -28.59 -6.96
N HIS A 53 -2.89 -27.51 -6.31
CA HIS A 53 -1.52 -27.00 -6.44
C HIS A 53 -0.49 -28.03 -5.93
N GLN A 54 -0.79 -28.72 -4.82
CA GLN A 54 0.09 -29.80 -4.32
C GLN A 54 0.25 -30.91 -5.36
N ALA A 55 -0.80 -31.29 -6.06
CA ALA A 55 -0.72 -32.29 -7.12
C ALA A 55 0.13 -31.81 -8.32
N GLU A 56 0.08 -30.53 -8.66
CA GLU A 56 0.97 -29.94 -9.68
C GLU A 56 2.43 -29.98 -9.23
N ILE A 57 2.73 -29.59 -7.97
CA ILE A 57 4.08 -29.70 -7.39
C ILE A 57 4.56 -31.14 -7.37
N ASP A 58 3.73 -32.10 -6.95
CA ASP A 58 4.07 -33.52 -6.94
C ASP A 58 4.40 -34.03 -8.33
N SER A 59 3.69 -33.55 -9.36
CA SER A 59 3.99 -33.86 -10.76
C SER A 59 5.37 -33.37 -11.20
N ILE A 60 5.79 -32.16 -10.76
CA ILE A 60 7.13 -31.63 -11.03
C ILE A 60 8.20 -32.46 -10.31
N VAL A 61 7.97 -32.82 -9.05
CA VAL A 61 8.91 -33.56 -8.19
C VAL A 61 9.11 -34.98 -8.69
N GLN A 62 8.06 -35.66 -9.14
CA GLN A 62 8.05 -37.08 -9.55
C GLN A 62 8.56 -37.31 -10.97
N GLN A 63 8.87 -36.28 -11.74
CA GLN A 63 9.39 -36.44 -13.10
C GLN A 63 10.70 -37.22 -13.12
N SER A 64 10.78 -38.24 -13.97
CA SER A 64 11.98 -39.04 -14.22
C SER A 64 13.01 -38.32 -15.12
N GLU A 65 12.57 -37.31 -15.86
CA GLU A 65 13.43 -36.53 -16.75
C GLU A 65 14.37 -35.60 -15.96
N ALA A 66 15.56 -35.36 -16.50
CA ALA A 66 16.50 -34.41 -15.93
C ALA A 66 15.86 -33.01 -15.81
N PRO A 67 16.16 -32.26 -14.72
CA PRO A 67 15.65 -30.91 -14.54
C PRO A 67 16.11 -30.00 -15.69
N THR A 68 15.16 -29.24 -16.23
CA THR A 68 15.38 -28.22 -17.23
C THR A 68 14.65 -26.94 -16.81
N PHE A 69 14.96 -25.82 -17.43
CA PHE A 69 14.22 -24.57 -17.21
C PHE A 69 12.71 -24.80 -17.41
N LYS A 70 12.33 -25.43 -18.50
CA LYS A 70 10.92 -25.64 -18.88
C LYS A 70 10.17 -26.60 -17.93
N ASN A 71 10.77 -27.76 -17.59
CA ASN A 71 10.06 -28.78 -16.80
C ASN A 71 10.18 -28.58 -15.28
N THR A 72 10.91 -27.57 -14.84
CA THR A 72 11.12 -27.27 -13.41
C THR A 72 10.78 -25.81 -13.09
N ILE A 73 11.47 -24.84 -13.67
CA ILE A 73 11.29 -23.41 -13.34
C ILE A 73 9.98 -22.87 -13.92
N GLU A 74 9.81 -22.99 -15.23
CA GLU A 74 8.58 -22.53 -15.90
C GLU A 74 7.37 -23.34 -15.44
N ALA A 75 7.53 -24.64 -15.18
CA ALA A 75 6.45 -25.47 -14.64
C ALA A 75 6.04 -25.04 -13.23
N LEU A 76 6.99 -24.63 -12.37
CA LEU A 76 6.71 -24.12 -11.03
C LEU A 76 6.02 -22.75 -11.09
N GLU A 77 6.51 -21.85 -11.91
CA GLU A 77 5.90 -20.54 -12.15
C GLU A 77 4.44 -20.61 -12.58
N LEU A 78 4.12 -21.56 -13.47
CA LEU A 78 2.77 -21.74 -14.00
C LEU A 78 1.87 -22.62 -13.12
N SER A 79 2.37 -23.13 -11.99
CA SER A 79 1.59 -23.91 -11.04
C SER A 79 0.83 -23.02 -10.06
N GLY A 80 -0.25 -23.55 -9.47
CA GLY A 80 -1.00 -22.87 -8.41
C GLY A 80 -1.81 -21.64 -8.83
N SER A 81 -1.95 -21.34 -10.10
CA SER A 81 -2.65 -20.15 -10.61
C SER A 81 -4.08 -19.98 -10.05
N LYS A 82 -4.81 -21.10 -9.86
CA LYS A 82 -6.13 -21.07 -9.21
C LYS A 82 -6.05 -20.64 -7.75
N LEU A 83 -5.09 -21.16 -7.00
CA LEU A 83 -4.88 -20.80 -5.60
C LEU A 83 -4.49 -19.33 -5.50
N SER A 84 -3.53 -18.88 -6.32
CA SER A 84 -3.10 -17.46 -6.38
C SER A 84 -4.29 -16.54 -6.61
N ARG A 85 -5.12 -16.83 -7.59
CA ARG A 85 -6.30 -16.01 -7.90
C ARG A 85 -7.31 -15.94 -6.76
N ILE A 86 -7.64 -17.08 -6.12
CA ILE A 86 -8.59 -17.13 -5.00
C ILE A 86 -8.04 -16.38 -3.78
N THR A 87 -6.76 -16.55 -3.48
CA THR A 87 -6.11 -15.87 -2.35
C THR A 87 -5.97 -14.37 -2.57
N SER A 88 -5.66 -13.93 -3.78
CA SER A 88 -5.66 -12.51 -4.15
C SER A 88 -7.03 -11.88 -3.91
N ILE A 89 -8.10 -12.52 -4.37
CA ILE A 89 -9.47 -12.04 -4.12
C ILE A 89 -9.75 -11.98 -2.61
N PHE A 90 -9.42 -13.03 -1.85
CA PHE A 90 -9.71 -13.11 -0.43
C PHE A 90 -9.02 -12.00 0.38
N PHE A 91 -7.70 -11.86 0.24
CA PHE A 91 -6.94 -10.88 1.02
C PHE A 91 -7.21 -9.42 0.60
N ASN A 92 -7.50 -9.20 -0.68
CA ASN A 92 -7.92 -7.87 -1.12
C ASN A 92 -9.28 -7.49 -0.52
N LEU A 93 -10.24 -8.42 -0.49
CA LEU A 93 -11.52 -8.19 0.16
C LEU A 93 -11.39 -8.06 1.68
N LEU A 94 -10.52 -8.84 2.32
CA LEU A 94 -10.26 -8.74 3.76
C LEU A 94 -9.81 -7.32 4.16
N ASN A 95 -8.98 -6.69 3.35
CA ASN A 95 -8.49 -5.33 3.61
C ASN A 95 -9.50 -4.25 3.19
N ALA A 96 -10.18 -4.44 2.06
CA ALA A 96 -11.06 -3.43 1.50
C ALA A 96 -12.52 -3.52 2.00
N ASN A 97 -12.98 -4.69 2.46
CA ASN A 97 -14.37 -4.93 2.87
C ASN A 97 -14.50 -6.08 3.89
N GLY A 98 -13.53 -6.24 4.78
CA GLY A 98 -13.45 -7.34 5.75
C GLY A 98 -14.33 -7.13 6.97
N ASP A 99 -15.46 -7.84 7.03
CA ASP A 99 -16.30 -7.94 8.23
C ASP A 99 -15.75 -8.97 9.24
N ASP A 100 -16.39 -9.08 10.40
CA ASP A 100 -15.97 -10.02 11.45
C ASP A 100 -15.97 -11.49 10.98
N GLU A 101 -16.86 -11.88 10.06
CA GLU A 101 -16.88 -13.23 9.49
C GLU A 101 -15.65 -13.48 8.61
N MET A 102 -15.27 -12.50 7.79
CA MET A 102 -14.09 -12.58 6.93
C MET A 102 -12.80 -12.55 7.75
N ILE A 103 -12.74 -11.74 8.80
CA ILE A 103 -11.61 -11.73 9.74
C ILE A 103 -11.47 -13.11 10.40
N ALA A 104 -12.56 -13.69 10.90
CA ALA A 104 -12.54 -15.03 11.49
C ALA A 104 -12.16 -16.13 10.46
N ALA A 105 -12.56 -15.97 9.20
CA ALA A 105 -12.13 -16.86 8.12
C ALA A 105 -10.62 -16.74 7.86
N SER A 106 -10.06 -15.54 7.88
CA SER A 106 -8.63 -15.31 7.67
C SER A 106 -7.76 -16.00 8.73
N GLU A 107 -8.21 -16.05 9.99
CA GLU A 107 -7.53 -16.75 11.09
C GLU A 107 -7.45 -18.28 10.85
N ARG A 108 -8.40 -18.86 10.10
CA ARG A 108 -8.40 -20.27 9.74
C ARG A 108 -7.65 -20.54 8.44
N ILE A 109 -7.78 -19.67 7.46
CA ILE A 109 -7.21 -19.80 6.10
C ILE A 109 -5.69 -19.59 6.11
N SER A 110 -5.23 -18.57 6.82
CA SER A 110 -3.82 -18.17 6.78
C SER A 110 -2.84 -19.26 7.22
N PRO A 111 -3.12 -20.05 8.30
CA PRO A 111 -2.27 -21.19 8.64
C PRO A 111 -2.21 -22.27 7.53
N LEU A 112 -3.33 -22.51 6.82
CA LEU A 112 -3.35 -23.48 5.72
C LEU A 112 -2.44 -23.04 4.57
N LEU A 113 -2.48 -21.76 4.22
CA LEU A 113 -1.64 -21.19 3.17
C LEU A 113 -0.17 -21.17 3.56
N THR A 114 0.14 -20.77 4.81
CA THR A 114 1.52 -20.74 5.31
C THR A 114 2.11 -22.14 5.34
N GLU A 115 1.34 -23.14 5.79
CA GLU A 115 1.80 -24.53 5.80
C GLU A 115 2.00 -25.08 4.38
N HIS A 116 1.10 -24.75 3.45
CA HIS A 116 1.26 -25.14 2.05
C HIS A 116 2.50 -24.49 1.41
N HIS A 117 2.71 -23.21 1.67
CA HIS A 117 3.91 -22.49 1.21
C HIS A 117 5.20 -23.12 1.77
N ASN A 118 5.20 -23.43 3.07
CA ASN A 118 6.32 -24.15 3.69
C ASN A 118 6.55 -25.52 3.06
N ASN A 119 5.49 -26.27 2.74
CA ASN A 119 5.59 -27.58 2.09
C ASN A 119 6.25 -27.52 0.71
N ILE A 120 6.06 -26.42 -0.03
CA ILE A 120 6.70 -26.19 -1.32
C ILE A 120 8.16 -25.75 -1.12
N ASN A 121 8.39 -24.68 -0.34
CA ASN A 121 9.72 -24.10 -0.19
C ASN A 121 10.72 -25.04 0.53
N LEU A 122 10.24 -25.82 1.49
CA LEU A 122 11.04 -26.77 2.22
C LEU A 122 11.12 -28.18 1.58
N ASN A 123 10.56 -28.34 0.36
CA ASN A 123 10.62 -29.59 -0.37
C ASN A 123 12.02 -29.80 -0.95
N GLU A 124 12.78 -30.69 -0.35
CA GLU A 124 14.17 -30.98 -0.71
C GLU A 124 14.32 -31.42 -2.17
N THR A 125 13.45 -32.32 -2.64
CA THR A 125 13.50 -32.83 -4.02
C THR A 125 13.22 -31.73 -5.04
N LEU A 126 12.22 -30.90 -4.79
CA LEU A 126 11.92 -29.74 -5.64
C LEU A 126 13.10 -28.77 -5.66
N PHE A 127 13.66 -28.44 -4.49
CA PHE A 127 14.79 -27.52 -4.41
C PHE A 127 16.03 -28.08 -5.14
N GLN A 128 16.31 -29.37 -5.03
CA GLN A 128 17.42 -29.99 -5.79
C GLN A 128 17.21 -29.89 -7.31
N ARG A 129 15.97 -30.02 -7.80
CA ARG A 129 15.65 -29.81 -9.22
C ARG A 129 15.93 -28.34 -9.62
N VAL A 130 15.43 -27.38 -8.84
CA VAL A 130 15.65 -25.93 -9.08
C VAL A 130 17.15 -25.61 -9.06
N LYS A 131 17.86 -26.07 -8.05
CA LYS A 131 19.32 -25.87 -7.89
C LYS A 131 20.11 -26.45 -9.07
N THR A 132 19.73 -27.62 -9.56
CA THR A 132 20.40 -28.23 -10.73
C THR A 132 20.26 -27.36 -11.96
N VAL A 133 19.12 -26.73 -12.21
CA VAL A 133 18.93 -25.80 -13.33
C VAL A 133 19.73 -24.53 -13.10
N TYR A 134 19.69 -23.98 -11.87
CA TYR A 134 20.38 -22.76 -11.51
C TYR A 134 21.92 -22.88 -11.67
N GLU A 135 22.51 -24.00 -11.25
CA GLU A 135 23.94 -24.26 -11.40
C GLU A 135 24.40 -24.30 -12.87
N GLN A 136 23.48 -24.61 -13.79
CA GLN A 136 23.74 -24.66 -15.24
C GLN A 136 23.43 -23.32 -15.94
N ARG A 137 22.95 -22.29 -15.26
CA ARG A 137 22.41 -21.04 -15.81
C ARG A 137 23.28 -20.36 -16.88
N ASP A 138 24.61 -20.44 -16.72
CA ASP A 138 25.55 -19.80 -17.63
C ASP A 138 25.74 -20.59 -18.94
N SER A 139 25.37 -21.87 -18.96
CA SER A 139 25.42 -22.75 -20.13
C SER A 139 24.09 -22.81 -20.89
N LEU A 140 22.99 -22.31 -20.29
CA LEU A 140 21.64 -22.32 -20.87
C LEU A 140 21.44 -21.08 -21.76
N SER A 141 20.76 -21.29 -22.91
CA SER A 141 20.35 -20.20 -23.79
C SER A 141 19.03 -19.60 -23.31
N LEU A 142 19.08 -18.86 -22.19
CA LEU A 142 17.94 -18.19 -21.59
C LEU A 142 17.88 -16.72 -22.02
N THR A 143 16.66 -16.21 -22.23
CA THR A 143 16.38 -14.78 -22.32
C THR A 143 16.71 -14.07 -21.00
N LEU A 144 16.76 -12.74 -20.98
CA LEU A 144 16.99 -11.98 -19.74
C LEU A 144 15.91 -12.26 -18.70
N GLU A 145 14.66 -12.31 -19.12
CA GLU A 145 13.51 -12.57 -18.25
C GLU A 145 13.49 -14.01 -17.70
N GLU A 146 13.80 -15.01 -18.53
CA GLU A 146 13.96 -16.40 -18.09
C GLU A 146 15.13 -16.56 -17.10
N ARG A 147 16.21 -15.85 -17.31
CA ARG A 147 17.35 -15.82 -16.39
C ARG A 147 16.97 -15.17 -15.05
N ARG A 148 16.19 -14.08 -15.10
CA ARG A 148 15.66 -13.43 -13.90
C ARG A 148 14.74 -14.37 -13.13
N LEU A 149 13.76 -14.98 -13.79
CA LEU A 149 12.86 -15.94 -13.17
C LEU A 149 13.63 -17.09 -12.50
N LEU A 150 14.64 -17.65 -13.18
CA LEU A 150 15.48 -18.71 -12.60
C LEU A 150 16.19 -18.26 -11.32
N SER A 151 16.75 -17.05 -11.33
CA SER A 151 17.45 -16.50 -10.16
C SER A 151 16.46 -16.24 -9.02
N GLU A 152 15.34 -15.55 -9.28
CA GLU A 152 14.31 -15.28 -8.27
C GLU A 152 13.69 -16.56 -7.70
N THR A 153 13.48 -17.59 -8.52
CA THR A 153 12.97 -18.88 -8.05
C THR A 153 13.95 -19.57 -7.10
N TYR A 154 15.23 -19.63 -7.48
CA TYR A 154 16.27 -20.25 -6.64
C TYR A 154 16.48 -19.48 -5.35
N ASP A 155 16.68 -18.17 -5.45
CA ASP A 155 16.91 -17.29 -4.30
C ASP A 155 15.66 -17.25 -3.39
N GLY A 156 14.46 -17.20 -3.96
CA GLY A 156 13.19 -17.26 -3.24
C GLY A 156 13.08 -18.53 -2.38
N MET A 157 13.36 -19.71 -2.94
CA MET A 157 13.35 -20.95 -2.16
C MET A 157 14.44 -20.98 -1.10
N ALA A 158 15.68 -20.61 -1.45
CA ALA A 158 16.82 -20.60 -0.51
C ALA A 158 16.55 -19.68 0.69
N ARG A 159 15.99 -18.50 0.44
CA ARG A 159 15.61 -17.50 1.46
C ARG A 159 14.41 -17.91 2.29
N ASN A 160 13.58 -18.82 1.79
CA ASN A 160 12.46 -19.41 2.51
C ASN A 160 12.80 -20.78 3.12
N GLY A 161 14.09 -21.03 3.40
CA GLY A 161 14.54 -22.14 4.23
C GLY A 161 14.84 -23.44 3.49
N ALA A 162 14.86 -23.46 2.14
CA ALA A 162 15.12 -24.68 1.38
C ALA A 162 16.48 -25.35 1.70
N ASN A 163 17.47 -24.57 2.12
CA ASN A 163 18.78 -25.05 2.55
C ASN A 163 18.84 -25.54 4.01
N LEU A 164 17.75 -25.38 4.78
CA LEU A 164 17.70 -25.82 6.17
C LEU A 164 17.44 -27.33 6.28
N GLU A 165 18.06 -27.96 7.27
CA GLU A 165 17.92 -29.39 7.54
C GLU A 165 17.52 -29.66 9.00
N GLY A 166 16.94 -30.81 9.26
CA GLY A 166 16.63 -31.31 10.60
C GLY A 166 15.83 -30.30 11.45
N GLU A 167 16.29 -30.09 12.69
CA GLU A 167 15.62 -29.21 13.68
C GLU A 167 15.50 -27.76 13.20
N ALA A 168 16.47 -27.25 12.44
CA ALA A 168 16.42 -25.88 11.93
C ALA A 168 15.27 -25.66 10.92
N ARG A 169 15.00 -26.67 10.07
CA ARG A 169 13.88 -26.65 9.13
C ARG A 169 12.53 -26.64 9.86
N GLU A 170 12.35 -27.51 10.83
CA GLU A 170 11.12 -27.55 11.63
C GLU A 170 10.92 -26.25 12.42
N ARG A 171 12.01 -25.72 12.98
CA ARG A 171 11.94 -24.44 13.69
C ARG A 171 11.55 -23.27 12.78
N TYR A 172 12.08 -23.22 11.55
CA TYR A 172 11.67 -22.25 10.55
C TYR A 172 10.17 -22.34 10.24
N ARG A 173 9.66 -23.57 10.07
CA ARG A 173 8.21 -23.83 9.82
C ARG A 173 7.35 -23.31 10.97
N GLU A 174 7.70 -23.60 12.22
CA GLU A 174 7.00 -23.10 13.41
C GLU A 174 6.96 -21.57 13.43
N LEU A 175 8.10 -20.94 13.22
CA LEU A 175 8.25 -19.48 13.25
C LEU A 175 7.45 -18.80 12.12
N SER A 176 7.46 -19.36 10.92
CA SER A 176 6.68 -18.83 9.78
C SER A 176 5.17 -18.85 10.06
N ASN A 177 4.69 -19.98 10.62
CA ASN A 177 3.28 -20.13 11.01
C ASN A 177 2.89 -19.14 12.13
N GLU A 178 3.75 -18.97 13.14
CA GLU A 178 3.52 -18.03 14.23
C GLU A 178 3.53 -16.58 13.72
N LEU A 179 4.48 -16.22 12.86
CA LEU A 179 4.60 -14.88 12.27
C LEU A 179 3.33 -14.49 11.49
N SER A 180 2.87 -15.37 10.61
CA SER A 180 1.66 -15.14 9.80
C SER A 180 0.44 -14.85 10.70
N ARG A 181 0.22 -15.68 11.72
CA ARG A 181 -0.89 -15.50 12.67
C ARG A 181 -0.79 -14.19 13.46
N LEU A 182 0.40 -13.81 13.91
CA LEU A 182 0.61 -12.59 14.68
C LEU A 182 0.43 -11.33 13.83
N SER A 183 0.87 -11.35 12.57
CA SER A 183 0.67 -10.22 11.64
C SER A 183 -0.80 -9.96 11.36
N LEU A 184 -1.60 -11.01 11.12
CA LEU A 184 -3.06 -10.86 10.98
C LEU A 184 -3.73 -10.35 12.26
N LYS A 185 -3.32 -10.85 13.42
CA LYS A 185 -3.85 -10.38 14.72
C LYS A 185 -3.52 -8.92 14.95
N PHE A 186 -2.31 -8.50 14.59
CA PHE A 186 -1.88 -7.10 14.66
C PHE A 186 -2.82 -6.19 13.87
N GLU A 187 -3.07 -6.50 12.59
CA GLU A 187 -3.94 -5.72 11.71
C GLU A 187 -5.40 -5.68 12.19
N SER A 188 -5.93 -6.82 12.58
CA SER A 188 -7.29 -6.91 13.17
C SER A 188 -7.43 -6.01 14.40
N ASN A 189 -6.42 -5.99 15.28
CA ASN A 189 -6.42 -5.14 16.46
C ASN A 189 -6.37 -3.65 16.09
N VAL A 190 -5.54 -3.25 15.11
CA VAL A 190 -5.47 -1.85 14.64
C VAL A 190 -6.81 -1.39 14.09
N LEU A 191 -7.45 -2.19 13.25
CA LEU A 191 -8.77 -1.87 12.69
C LEU A 191 -9.82 -1.71 13.79
N LYS A 192 -9.91 -2.68 14.70
CA LYS A 192 -10.89 -2.68 15.80
C LYS A 192 -10.66 -1.50 16.77
N ALA A 193 -9.41 -1.22 17.13
CA ALA A 193 -9.06 -0.07 17.97
C ALA A 193 -9.40 1.27 17.30
N THR A 194 -9.23 1.37 15.97
CA THR A 194 -9.61 2.55 15.21
C THR A 194 -11.12 2.78 15.26
N ASN A 195 -11.89 1.72 15.04
CA ASN A 195 -13.37 1.79 15.03
C ASN A 195 -14.02 1.94 16.43
N ALA A 196 -13.26 1.64 17.48
CA ALA A 196 -13.79 1.71 18.86
C ALA A 196 -13.87 3.14 19.41
N PHE A 197 -13.19 4.11 18.80
CA PHE A 197 -13.21 5.49 19.27
C PHE A 197 -14.31 6.30 18.60
N GLU A 198 -15.16 6.91 19.43
CA GLU A 198 -16.20 7.85 19.01
C GLU A 198 -16.17 9.09 19.93
N MET A 199 -16.20 10.27 19.33
CA MET A 199 -16.31 11.55 20.04
C MET A 199 -17.56 12.27 19.57
N VAL A 200 -18.61 12.20 20.40
CA VAL A 200 -19.90 12.85 20.13
C VAL A 200 -19.90 14.24 20.78
N LEU A 201 -20.12 15.28 19.97
CA LEU A 201 -20.15 16.69 20.37
C LEU A 201 -21.55 17.26 20.16
N THR A 202 -22.03 18.03 21.12
CA THR A 202 -23.37 18.62 21.11
C THR A 202 -23.40 20.12 21.35
N GLN A 203 -22.29 20.68 21.90
CA GLN A 203 -22.22 22.08 22.24
C GLN A 203 -21.57 22.87 21.11
N LYS A 204 -22.08 24.08 20.86
CA LYS A 204 -21.58 24.96 19.80
C LYS A 204 -20.10 25.31 19.97
N GLU A 205 -19.65 25.45 21.21
CA GLU A 205 -18.28 25.78 21.56
C GLU A 205 -17.30 24.61 21.29
N GLU A 206 -17.80 23.39 21.25
CA GLU A 206 -16.97 22.18 20.97
C GLU A 206 -16.61 22.06 19.51
N ILE A 207 -17.42 22.63 18.62
CA ILE A 207 -17.26 22.58 17.17
C ILE A 207 -16.71 23.89 16.57
N ALA A 208 -16.32 24.84 17.42
CA ALA A 208 -15.77 26.11 16.96
C ALA A 208 -14.53 25.92 16.06
N GLY A 209 -14.46 26.69 14.99
CA GLY A 209 -13.39 26.65 14.00
C GLY A 209 -13.54 25.60 12.92
N LEU A 210 -14.39 24.57 13.11
CA LEU A 210 -14.56 23.50 12.13
C LEU A 210 -15.30 24.01 10.87
N PRO A 211 -14.84 23.65 9.67
CA PRO A 211 -15.50 24.04 8.43
C PRO A 211 -16.85 23.31 8.28
N GLN A 212 -17.78 23.93 7.55
CA GLN A 212 -19.13 23.39 7.36
C GLN A 212 -19.11 21.99 6.74
N SER A 213 -18.20 21.73 5.81
CA SER A 213 -18.01 20.41 5.19
C SER A 213 -17.71 19.30 6.21
N ALA A 214 -16.87 19.59 7.19
CA ALA A 214 -16.56 18.64 8.28
C ALA A 214 -17.74 18.46 9.25
N LEU A 215 -18.49 19.54 9.52
CA LEU A 215 -19.69 19.48 10.37
C LEU A 215 -20.81 18.67 9.72
N ASP A 216 -21.03 18.83 8.42
CA ASP A 216 -22.03 18.07 7.68
C ASP A 216 -21.73 16.58 7.68
N ALA A 217 -20.46 16.22 7.43
CA ALA A 217 -19.99 14.83 7.50
C ALA A 217 -20.14 14.23 8.92
N ALA A 218 -19.75 14.98 9.94
CA ALA A 218 -19.88 14.56 11.34
C ALA A 218 -21.34 14.43 11.79
N ALA A 219 -22.24 15.31 11.33
CA ALA A 219 -23.68 15.23 11.62
C ALA A 219 -24.31 14.00 10.92
N MET A 220 -23.95 13.72 9.67
CA MET A 220 -24.42 12.52 8.96
C MET A 220 -23.99 11.25 9.70
N LYS A 221 -22.73 11.14 10.07
CA LYS A 221 -22.20 10.00 10.84
C LYS A 221 -22.86 9.87 12.22
N ALA A 222 -23.09 10.97 12.92
CA ALA A 222 -23.83 10.97 14.20
C ALA A 222 -25.24 10.41 14.04
N LYS A 223 -25.97 10.84 13.01
CA LYS A 223 -27.30 10.34 12.68
C LYS A 223 -27.31 8.83 12.38
N GLU A 224 -26.35 8.34 11.58
CA GLU A 224 -26.20 6.91 11.28
C GLU A 224 -25.98 6.07 12.54
N LYS A 225 -25.29 6.63 13.55
CA LYS A 225 -25.03 6.00 14.85
C LYS A 225 -26.12 6.26 15.90
N GLY A 226 -27.23 6.91 15.54
CA GLY A 226 -28.36 7.19 16.42
C GLY A 226 -28.18 8.39 17.36
N HIS A 227 -27.25 9.30 17.06
CA HIS A 227 -27.01 10.55 17.80
C HIS A 227 -27.57 11.76 17.06
N ASP A 228 -28.88 11.79 16.83
CA ASP A 228 -29.56 12.88 16.09
C ASP A 228 -29.27 14.25 16.72
N GLY A 229 -28.87 15.22 15.89
CA GLY A 229 -28.58 16.59 16.32
C GLY A 229 -27.19 16.78 16.94
N ALA A 230 -26.36 15.76 16.97
CA ALA A 230 -24.97 15.81 17.41
C ALA A 230 -23.98 15.77 16.20
N TYR A 231 -22.71 15.90 16.52
CA TYR A 231 -21.59 15.73 15.57
C TYR A 231 -20.69 14.61 16.07
N LEU A 232 -20.41 13.60 15.25
CA LEU A 232 -19.56 12.47 15.62
C LEU A 232 -18.24 12.55 14.84
N PHE A 233 -17.14 12.65 15.59
CA PHE A 233 -15.77 12.54 15.08
C PHE A 233 -15.15 11.23 15.54
N ASP A 234 -14.43 10.56 14.66
CA ASP A 234 -13.73 9.30 14.91
C ASP A 234 -12.29 9.34 14.37
N LEU A 235 -11.60 8.21 14.35
CA LEU A 235 -10.21 8.12 13.89
C LEU A 235 -10.07 7.78 12.40
N SER A 236 -11.15 7.83 11.62
CA SER A 236 -11.02 7.79 10.16
C SER A 236 -10.28 9.04 9.67
N TYR A 237 -9.44 8.86 8.62
CA TYR A 237 -8.53 9.92 8.20
C TYR A 237 -9.23 11.27 7.93
N PRO A 238 -10.30 11.37 7.12
CA PRO A 238 -10.95 12.65 6.86
C PRO A 238 -11.53 13.30 8.12
N SER A 239 -12.12 12.51 9.02
CA SER A 239 -12.71 13.00 10.27
C SER A 239 -11.63 13.55 11.20
N MET A 240 -10.56 12.77 11.41
CA MET A 240 -9.47 13.12 12.29
C MET A 240 -8.70 14.35 11.79
N ILE A 241 -8.31 14.38 10.51
CA ILE A 241 -7.51 15.46 9.94
C ILE A 241 -8.26 16.79 9.97
N ALA A 242 -9.53 16.81 9.57
CA ALA A 242 -10.34 18.02 9.63
C ALA A 242 -10.42 18.57 11.07
N PHE A 243 -10.59 17.69 12.05
CA PHE A 243 -10.63 18.12 13.45
C PHE A 243 -9.28 18.67 13.92
N MET A 244 -8.17 18.00 13.61
CA MET A 244 -6.83 18.42 14.02
C MET A 244 -6.38 19.72 13.35
N GLN A 245 -6.84 20.01 12.16
CA GLN A 245 -6.49 21.23 11.41
C GLN A 245 -7.30 22.45 11.84
N TYR A 246 -8.59 22.28 12.18
CA TYR A 246 -9.52 23.41 12.28
C TYR A 246 -10.16 23.61 13.65
N ALA A 247 -10.26 22.59 14.50
CA ALA A 247 -10.93 22.73 15.79
C ALA A 247 -10.18 23.68 16.72
N GLU A 248 -10.85 24.74 17.20
CA GLU A 248 -10.27 25.71 18.17
C GLU A 248 -10.03 25.07 19.55
N ARG A 249 -10.83 24.07 19.94
CA ARG A 249 -10.75 23.38 21.22
C ARG A 249 -9.50 22.51 21.32
N ARG A 250 -8.47 23.07 21.95
CA ARG A 250 -7.16 22.42 22.13
C ARG A 250 -7.24 21.10 22.89
N ASP A 251 -8.08 21.05 23.94
CA ASP A 251 -8.32 19.84 24.75
C ASP A 251 -8.97 18.71 23.95
N LEU A 252 -9.85 19.04 22.99
CA LEU A 252 -10.47 18.04 22.12
C LEU A 252 -9.49 17.58 21.02
N ARG A 253 -8.60 18.46 20.52
CA ARG A 253 -7.48 18.04 19.66
C ARG A 253 -6.54 17.08 20.40
N GLU A 254 -6.19 17.38 21.67
CA GLU A 254 -5.42 16.49 22.53
C GLU A 254 -6.11 15.14 22.68
N LYS A 255 -7.44 15.12 22.91
CA LYS A 255 -8.22 13.90 23.07
C LYS A 255 -8.15 13.01 21.83
N ILE A 256 -8.36 13.55 20.63
CA ILE A 256 -8.23 12.81 19.37
C ILE A 256 -6.78 12.36 19.14
N TYR A 257 -5.80 13.25 19.34
CA TYR A 257 -4.39 12.91 19.19
C TYR A 257 -3.99 11.72 20.07
N ARG A 258 -4.37 11.77 21.35
CA ARG A 258 -4.09 10.66 22.28
C ARG A 258 -4.82 9.39 21.84
N ALA A 259 -6.11 9.47 21.53
CA ALA A 259 -6.87 8.32 21.08
C ALA A 259 -6.22 7.66 19.85
N HIS A 260 -5.74 8.46 18.88
CA HIS A 260 -5.06 7.95 17.71
C HIS A 260 -3.70 7.32 18.02
N ASN A 261 -2.87 7.98 18.84
CA ASN A 261 -1.47 7.57 19.06
C ASN A 261 -1.29 6.59 20.24
N THR A 262 -2.37 6.27 20.96
CA THR A 262 -2.39 5.19 21.97
C THR A 262 -3.20 3.98 21.51
N ARG A 263 -3.59 3.90 20.23
CA ARG A 263 -4.24 2.71 19.71
C ARG A 263 -3.35 1.49 19.90
N CYS A 264 -3.97 0.42 20.32
CA CYS A 264 -3.29 -0.85 20.58
C CYS A 264 -2.20 -0.77 21.66
N VAL A 265 -2.34 0.17 22.62
CA VAL A 265 -1.51 0.25 23.83
C VAL A 265 -2.37 -0.07 25.04
N GLY A 266 -2.35 -1.31 25.48
CA GLY A 266 -3.19 -1.82 26.56
C GLY A 266 -4.62 -2.17 26.13
N GLY A 267 -5.37 -2.77 27.04
CA GLY A 267 -6.75 -3.19 26.82
C GLY A 267 -6.89 -4.42 25.92
N GLU A 268 -8.07 -4.54 25.29
CA GLU A 268 -8.44 -5.72 24.50
C GLU A 268 -7.61 -5.88 23.21
N PHE A 269 -7.21 -4.78 22.62
CA PHE A 269 -6.51 -4.74 21.32
C PHE A 269 -5.02 -4.46 21.46
N ASP A 270 -4.40 -4.80 22.57
CA ASP A 270 -2.97 -4.53 22.86
C ASP A 270 -2.05 -5.27 21.87
N ASN A 271 -1.20 -4.51 21.17
CA ASN A 271 -0.25 -5.05 20.22
C ASN A 271 1.21 -5.07 20.74
N ARG A 272 1.49 -4.58 21.95
CA ARG A 272 2.89 -4.43 22.44
C ARG A 272 3.65 -5.75 22.45
N ASP A 273 3.07 -6.79 23.04
CA ASP A 273 3.70 -8.12 23.08
C ASP A 273 3.74 -8.76 21.69
N ILE A 274 2.74 -8.48 20.84
CA ILE A 274 2.72 -8.94 19.44
C ILE A 274 3.89 -8.34 18.65
N VAL A 275 4.15 -7.06 18.78
CA VAL A 275 5.26 -6.34 18.12
C VAL A 275 6.60 -6.93 18.54
N ILE A 276 6.84 -7.09 19.85
CA ILE A 276 8.08 -7.69 20.38
C ILE A 276 8.24 -9.09 19.82
N ARG A 277 7.18 -9.91 19.85
CA ARG A 277 7.25 -11.29 19.40
C ARG A 277 7.48 -11.40 17.90
N ILE A 278 6.85 -10.56 17.08
CA ILE A 278 7.13 -10.49 15.63
C ILE A 278 8.60 -10.16 15.36
N ALA A 279 9.17 -9.18 16.07
CA ALA A 279 10.57 -8.80 15.92
C ALA A 279 11.53 -9.94 16.33
N GLU A 280 11.23 -10.64 17.43
CA GLU A 280 11.99 -11.82 17.87
C GLU A 280 11.97 -12.93 16.83
N ILE A 281 10.78 -13.26 16.29
CA ILE A 281 10.60 -14.29 15.25
C ILE A 281 11.39 -13.93 13.99
N ARG A 282 11.25 -12.71 13.50
CA ARG A 282 11.98 -12.23 12.32
C ARG A 282 13.48 -12.36 12.50
N ASN A 283 13.98 -12.01 13.68
CA ASN A 283 15.40 -12.08 13.98
C ASN A 283 15.90 -13.55 14.09
N GLU A 284 15.08 -14.44 14.66
CA GLU A 284 15.37 -15.87 14.72
C GLU A 284 15.39 -16.50 13.32
N ILE A 285 14.41 -16.19 12.47
CA ILE A 285 14.36 -16.61 11.06
C ILE A 285 15.63 -16.16 10.33
N ALA A 286 16.02 -14.88 10.45
CA ALA A 286 17.20 -14.37 9.79
C ALA A 286 18.47 -15.11 10.21
N ARG A 287 18.61 -15.42 11.51
CA ARG A 287 19.76 -16.20 12.03
C ARG A 287 19.77 -17.63 11.53
N LEU A 288 18.61 -18.31 11.48
CA LEU A 288 18.50 -19.66 10.91
C LEU A 288 18.96 -19.68 9.44
N LEU A 289 18.69 -18.60 8.70
CA LEU A 289 19.07 -18.42 7.30
C LEU A 289 20.51 -17.90 7.11
N GLY A 290 21.27 -17.72 8.21
CA GLY A 290 22.67 -17.33 8.17
C GLY A 290 22.94 -15.82 8.15
N HIS A 291 21.93 -14.99 8.36
CA HIS A 291 22.07 -13.54 8.41
C HIS A 291 22.25 -13.02 9.83
N LYS A 292 22.93 -11.89 9.97
CA LYS A 292 23.20 -11.26 11.26
C LYS A 292 21.92 -10.81 11.98
N ASN A 293 20.99 -10.24 11.22
CA ASN A 293 19.70 -9.74 11.69
C ASN A 293 18.71 -9.72 10.52
N TYR A 294 17.46 -9.35 10.80
CA TYR A 294 16.40 -9.37 9.80
C TYR A 294 16.58 -8.31 8.70
N ALA A 295 17.16 -7.15 9.02
CA ALA A 295 17.42 -6.12 8.01
C ALA A 295 18.43 -6.64 6.95
N GLU A 296 19.53 -7.28 7.34
CA GLU A 296 20.50 -7.85 6.39
C GLU A 296 19.85 -8.95 5.52
N TYR A 297 18.98 -9.76 6.11
CA TYR A 297 18.21 -10.75 5.35
C TYR A 297 17.29 -10.10 4.30
N VAL A 298 16.53 -9.06 4.67
CA VAL A 298 15.61 -8.39 3.73
C VAL A 298 16.37 -7.62 2.67
N LEU A 299 17.36 -6.83 3.08
CA LEU A 299 18.05 -5.88 2.22
C LEU A 299 18.93 -6.50 1.14
N GLU A 300 19.34 -7.77 1.31
CA GLU A 300 20.05 -8.50 0.27
C GLU A 300 19.31 -8.47 -1.08
N HIS A 301 17.97 -8.50 -1.07
CA HIS A 301 17.10 -8.40 -2.23
C HIS A 301 16.38 -7.04 -2.29
N ARG A 302 17.15 -5.96 -2.22
CA ARG A 302 16.71 -4.56 -2.37
C ARG A 302 17.77 -3.77 -3.13
N MET A 303 17.40 -2.62 -3.70
CA MET A 303 18.36 -1.70 -4.32
C MET A 303 19.43 -1.24 -3.31
N ALA A 304 19.05 -1.07 -2.05
CA ALA A 304 19.96 -0.67 -0.97
C ALA A 304 21.00 -1.74 -0.60
N GLN A 305 20.69 -3.02 -0.75
CA GLN A 305 21.58 -4.19 -0.56
C GLN A 305 22.03 -4.47 0.90
N ASN A 306 22.12 -3.48 1.78
CA ASN A 306 22.53 -3.64 3.17
C ASN A 306 22.09 -2.48 4.05
N SER A 307 22.13 -2.68 5.38
CA SER A 307 21.69 -1.68 6.36
C SER A 307 22.58 -0.44 6.41
N ASP A 308 23.86 -0.55 6.11
CA ASP A 308 24.78 0.60 6.11
C ASP A 308 24.38 1.62 5.04
N ARG A 309 24.00 1.17 3.84
CA ARG A 309 23.52 2.06 2.77
C ARG A 309 22.19 2.74 3.12
N VAL A 310 21.30 2.02 3.79
CA VAL A 310 20.04 2.59 4.28
C VAL A 310 20.29 3.67 5.32
N TYR A 311 21.07 3.36 6.36
CA TYR A 311 21.41 4.36 7.38
C TYR A 311 22.20 5.54 6.83
N ASN A 312 23.05 5.32 5.82
CA ASN A 312 23.76 6.39 5.16
C ASN A 312 22.78 7.38 4.51
N LEU A 313 21.80 6.88 3.75
CA LEU A 313 20.75 7.73 3.16
C LEU A 313 19.96 8.48 4.25
N LEU A 314 19.42 7.75 5.24
CA LEU A 314 18.60 8.36 6.31
C LEU A 314 19.37 9.43 7.07
N ASN A 315 20.65 9.18 7.40
CA ASN A 315 21.51 10.14 8.11
C ASN A 315 21.89 11.35 7.25
N GLN A 316 22.13 11.16 5.94
CA GLN A 316 22.39 12.27 5.02
C GLN A 316 21.17 13.20 4.93
N LEU A 317 19.98 12.62 4.75
CA LEU A 317 18.73 13.38 4.72
C LEU A 317 18.48 14.06 6.07
N LEU A 318 18.65 13.36 7.19
CA LEU A 318 18.48 13.96 8.52
C LEU A 318 19.40 15.17 8.72
N LYS A 319 20.68 15.01 8.34
CA LYS A 319 21.66 16.11 8.43
C LYS A 319 21.26 17.32 7.59
N ALA A 320 20.72 17.09 6.38
CA ALA A 320 20.31 18.16 5.47
C ALA A 320 19.02 18.86 5.92
N TYR A 321 18.00 18.09 6.33
CA TYR A 321 16.65 18.60 6.56
C TYR A 321 16.38 19.04 8.01
N LYS A 322 16.99 18.41 9.03
CA LYS A 322 16.72 18.72 10.44
C LYS A 322 16.97 20.19 10.84
N PRO A 323 18.02 20.88 10.36
CA PRO A 323 18.19 22.31 10.65
C PRO A 323 17.00 23.15 10.15
N THR A 324 16.44 22.82 9.00
CA THR A 324 15.25 23.47 8.45
C THR A 324 14.03 23.15 9.29
N ALA A 325 13.79 21.88 9.62
CA ALA A 325 12.69 21.43 10.48
C ALA A 325 12.67 22.15 11.85
N LEU A 326 13.84 22.26 12.49
CA LEU A 326 13.95 22.99 13.77
C LEU A 326 13.63 24.47 13.64
N ARG A 327 14.02 25.10 12.54
CA ARG A 327 13.69 26.51 12.24
C ARG A 327 12.19 26.68 12.00
N GLU A 328 11.56 25.76 11.26
CA GLU A 328 10.12 25.73 11.00
C GLU A 328 9.33 25.58 12.30
N ILE A 329 9.68 24.63 13.16
CA ILE A 329 9.04 24.45 14.49
C ILE A 329 9.22 25.68 15.37
N LYS A 330 10.39 26.33 15.37
CA LYS A 330 10.60 27.55 16.12
C LYS A 330 9.73 28.72 15.61
N GLN A 331 9.56 28.81 14.28
CA GLN A 331 8.68 29.80 13.67
C GLN A 331 7.22 29.53 14.01
N LEU A 332 6.80 28.25 13.98
CA LEU A 332 5.47 27.85 14.36
C LEU A 332 5.17 28.09 15.84
N GLN A 333 6.13 27.84 16.74
CA GLN A 333 6.02 28.17 18.16
C GLN A 333 5.78 29.67 18.37
N ALA A 334 6.58 30.53 17.72
CA ALA A 334 6.42 31.97 17.79
C ALA A 334 5.08 32.46 17.20
N PHE A 335 4.62 31.82 16.13
CA PHE A 335 3.31 32.07 15.55
C PHE A 335 2.18 31.75 16.51
N ALA A 336 2.21 30.57 17.15
CA ALA A 336 1.23 30.13 18.12
C ALA A 336 1.15 31.13 19.30
N GLU A 337 2.28 31.53 19.87
CA GLU A 337 2.33 32.54 20.97
C GLU A 337 1.76 33.89 20.55
N LYS A 338 2.07 34.37 19.32
CA LYS A 338 1.50 35.61 18.76
C LYS A 338 -0.03 35.49 18.63
N LYS A 339 -0.52 34.32 18.16
CA LYS A 339 -1.95 34.10 17.93
C LYS A 339 -2.75 34.05 19.23
N GLU A 340 -2.22 33.41 20.26
CA GLU A 340 -2.85 33.26 21.57
C GLU A 340 -2.68 34.52 22.47
N GLY A 341 -1.68 35.34 22.19
CA GLY A 341 -1.37 36.52 22.99
C GLY A 341 -0.70 36.21 24.35
N HIS A 342 -0.29 34.98 24.57
CA HIS A 342 0.42 34.51 25.77
C HIS A 342 1.38 33.34 25.41
N PRO A 343 2.37 33.06 26.30
CA PRO A 343 3.23 31.89 26.08
C PRO A 343 2.46 30.58 25.99
N VAL A 344 2.70 29.79 24.94
CA VAL A 344 2.12 28.50 24.69
C VAL A 344 3.26 27.53 24.40
N LYS A 345 3.30 26.37 25.08
CA LYS A 345 4.18 25.28 24.70
C LYS A 345 3.52 24.50 23.55
N LEU A 346 4.16 24.51 22.38
CA LEU A 346 3.69 23.75 21.22
C LEU A 346 3.78 22.25 21.51
N MET A 347 2.66 21.55 21.43
CA MET A 347 2.54 20.11 21.63
C MET A 347 2.20 19.43 20.28
N PRO A 348 2.38 18.10 20.14
CA PRO A 348 2.11 17.42 18.87
C PRO A 348 0.67 17.61 18.34
N TRP A 349 -0.33 17.72 19.20
CA TRP A 349 -1.72 18.03 18.82
C TRP A 349 -1.97 19.46 18.39
N ASP A 350 -0.98 20.33 18.52
CA ASP A 350 -1.07 21.73 18.09
C ASP A 350 -0.48 21.96 16.70
N TYR A 351 0.39 21.03 16.23
CA TYR A 351 1.12 21.22 14.98
C TYR A 351 0.17 21.45 13.80
N SER A 352 -0.77 20.54 13.56
CA SER A 352 -1.68 20.64 12.40
C SER A 352 -2.52 21.93 12.46
N TYR A 353 -3.02 22.28 13.63
CA TYR A 353 -3.84 23.48 13.83
C TYR A 353 -3.06 24.76 13.53
N TYR A 354 -1.92 24.98 14.21
CA TYR A 354 -1.16 26.20 13.98
C TYR A 354 -0.46 26.24 12.63
N SER A 355 -0.05 25.11 12.08
CA SER A 355 0.53 25.10 10.73
C SER A 355 -0.51 25.44 9.66
N THR A 356 -1.75 25.00 9.81
CA THR A 356 -2.85 25.39 8.93
C THR A 356 -3.12 26.90 9.00
N LEU A 357 -3.22 27.46 10.20
CA LEU A 357 -3.40 28.91 10.40
C LEU A 357 -2.21 29.73 9.90
N GLN A 358 -0.99 29.22 10.10
CA GLN A 358 0.22 29.91 9.63
C GLN A 358 0.32 29.87 8.10
N LYS A 359 0.00 28.73 7.48
CA LYS A 359 -0.05 28.58 6.02
C LYS A 359 -1.07 29.56 5.42
N ASP A 360 -2.24 29.67 6.04
CA ASP A 360 -3.28 30.62 5.63
C ASP A 360 -2.80 32.07 5.77
N GLU A 361 -2.18 32.47 6.91
CA GLU A 361 -1.66 33.84 7.11
C GLU A 361 -0.50 34.18 6.15
N LEU A 362 0.38 33.20 5.83
CA LEU A 362 1.56 33.44 5.00
C LEU A 362 1.26 33.45 3.50
N TYR A 363 0.34 32.59 3.06
CA TYR A 363 0.09 32.34 1.64
C TYR A 363 -1.34 32.71 1.22
N ASP A 364 -2.20 33.10 2.18
CA ASP A 364 -3.63 33.33 1.94
C ASP A 364 -4.26 32.13 1.20
N LEU A 365 -3.95 30.92 1.68
CA LEU A 365 -4.36 29.65 1.10
C LEU A 365 -4.66 28.61 2.19
N ASN A 366 -5.88 28.07 2.15
CA ASN A 366 -6.30 26.91 2.93
C ASN A 366 -7.06 25.90 2.06
N ASP A 367 -7.23 24.68 2.56
CA ASP A 367 -7.84 23.59 1.81
C ASP A 367 -9.30 23.89 1.44
N GLU A 368 -10.06 24.63 2.26
CA GLU A 368 -11.44 24.98 1.97
C GLU A 368 -11.59 25.90 0.74
N MET A 369 -10.54 26.66 0.40
CA MET A 369 -10.49 27.45 -0.84
C MET A 369 -10.28 26.59 -2.08
N LEU A 370 -9.61 25.43 -1.92
CA LEU A 370 -9.27 24.52 -3.02
C LEU A 370 -10.35 23.45 -3.25
N LYS A 371 -10.96 22.93 -2.20
CA LYS A 371 -11.97 21.87 -2.25
C LYS A 371 -13.05 22.11 -3.31
N PRO A 372 -13.61 23.31 -3.51
CA PRO A 372 -14.62 23.55 -4.55
C PRO A 372 -14.15 23.24 -5.98
N TYR A 373 -12.84 23.20 -6.21
CA TYR A 373 -12.23 22.89 -7.51
C TYR A 373 -11.79 21.43 -7.64
N PHE A 374 -11.83 20.67 -6.55
CA PHE A 374 -11.39 19.28 -6.49
C PHE A 374 -12.58 18.34 -6.23
N GLU A 375 -13.64 18.52 -7.01
CA GLU A 375 -14.75 17.56 -7.01
C GLU A 375 -14.28 16.23 -7.62
N LEU A 376 -14.59 15.10 -6.94
CA LEU A 376 -14.03 13.77 -7.25
C LEU A 376 -14.20 13.37 -8.72
N GLU A 377 -15.35 13.65 -9.35
CA GLU A 377 -15.57 13.30 -10.75
C GLU A 377 -14.69 14.11 -11.71
N GLN A 378 -14.39 15.38 -11.37
CA GLN A 378 -13.44 16.19 -12.13
C GLN A 378 -12.01 15.73 -11.90
N VAL A 379 -11.67 15.42 -10.65
CA VAL A 379 -10.33 14.87 -10.31
C VAL A 379 -10.08 13.55 -11.04
N LYS A 380 -11.05 12.62 -11.10
CA LYS A 380 -10.94 11.38 -11.89
C LYS A 380 -10.66 11.67 -13.36
N LYS A 381 -11.38 12.64 -13.95
CA LYS A 381 -11.11 13.05 -15.34
C LYS A 381 -9.69 13.59 -15.52
N GLY A 382 -9.19 14.38 -14.55
CA GLY A 382 -7.84 14.90 -14.55
C GLY A 382 -6.79 13.80 -14.48
N VAL A 383 -6.92 12.90 -13.50
CA VAL A 383 -5.99 11.80 -13.26
C VAL A 383 -5.95 10.84 -14.47
N PHE A 384 -7.10 10.43 -14.98
CA PHE A 384 -7.17 9.60 -16.19
C PHE A 384 -6.67 10.36 -17.43
N GLY A 385 -7.01 11.65 -17.53
CA GLY A 385 -6.55 12.53 -18.59
C GLY A 385 -5.03 12.71 -18.61
N LEU A 386 -4.37 12.66 -17.45
CA LEU A 386 -2.92 12.67 -17.35
C LEU A 386 -2.31 11.44 -18.05
N ALA A 387 -2.82 10.24 -17.76
CA ALA A 387 -2.37 9.03 -18.43
C ALA A 387 -2.72 9.03 -19.92
N THR A 388 -3.85 9.60 -20.33
CA THR A 388 -4.19 9.80 -21.74
C THR A 388 -3.16 10.70 -22.42
N ARG A 389 -2.79 11.81 -21.79
CA ARG A 389 -1.85 12.77 -22.34
C ARG A 389 -0.42 12.22 -22.40
N LEU A 390 0.04 11.49 -21.39
CA LEU A 390 1.37 10.91 -21.33
C LEU A 390 1.51 9.65 -22.23
N TYR A 391 0.53 8.76 -22.17
CA TYR A 391 0.63 7.40 -22.68
C TYR A 391 -0.44 7.01 -23.71
N GLY A 392 -1.42 7.89 -23.98
CA GLY A 392 -2.51 7.60 -24.91
C GLY A 392 -3.63 6.72 -24.36
N LEU A 393 -3.62 6.40 -23.05
CA LEU A 393 -4.60 5.49 -22.45
C LEU A 393 -6.02 6.04 -22.48
N THR A 394 -6.99 5.12 -22.61
CA THR A 394 -8.42 5.43 -22.54
C THR A 394 -9.09 4.61 -21.45
N PHE A 395 -9.93 5.26 -20.64
CA PHE A 395 -10.68 4.66 -19.53
C PHE A 395 -12.18 4.71 -19.84
N LYS A 396 -12.83 3.55 -19.93
CA LYS A 396 -14.27 3.44 -20.21
C LYS A 396 -14.97 2.85 -19.01
N LYS A 397 -15.83 3.63 -18.35
CA LYS A 397 -16.66 3.12 -17.25
C LYS A 397 -17.55 1.98 -17.74
N ASN A 398 -17.56 0.86 -17.03
CA ASN A 398 -18.33 -0.31 -17.38
C ASN A 398 -18.96 -0.94 -16.12
N SER A 399 -20.24 -0.65 -15.87
CA SER A 399 -20.99 -1.15 -14.73
C SER A 399 -21.51 -2.60 -14.89
N GLU A 400 -21.19 -3.29 -16.00
CA GLU A 400 -21.50 -4.72 -16.18
C GLU A 400 -20.48 -5.60 -15.48
N ILE A 401 -19.30 -5.06 -15.12
CA ILE A 401 -18.27 -5.77 -14.36
C ILE A 401 -18.71 -5.86 -12.90
N PRO A 402 -18.78 -7.07 -12.30
CA PRO A 402 -19.16 -7.24 -10.92
C PRO A 402 -18.25 -6.50 -9.95
N VAL A 403 -18.81 -5.94 -8.86
CA VAL A 403 -18.09 -5.21 -7.82
C VAL A 403 -18.36 -5.83 -6.45
N TYR A 404 -17.39 -5.72 -5.55
CA TYR A 404 -17.48 -6.27 -4.19
C TYR A 404 -18.23 -5.34 -3.22
N HIS A 405 -18.44 -4.07 -3.58
CA HIS A 405 -19.19 -3.10 -2.80
C HIS A 405 -19.91 -2.12 -3.76
N PRO A 406 -21.13 -1.65 -3.45
CA PRO A 406 -21.90 -0.77 -4.35
C PRO A 406 -21.22 0.58 -4.68
N GLU A 407 -20.30 1.04 -3.85
CA GLU A 407 -19.55 2.28 -4.06
C GLU A 407 -18.32 2.12 -4.96
N VAL A 408 -17.99 0.89 -5.35
CA VAL A 408 -16.84 0.61 -6.24
C VAL A 408 -17.24 0.87 -7.67
N GLU A 409 -16.40 1.58 -8.40
CA GLU A 409 -16.57 1.79 -9.84
C GLU A 409 -15.55 0.98 -10.62
N THR A 410 -15.91 0.59 -11.84
CA THR A 410 -15.07 -0.21 -12.73
C THR A 410 -14.87 0.47 -14.07
N PHE A 411 -13.64 0.35 -14.59
CA PHE A 411 -13.24 0.91 -15.88
C PHE A 411 -12.50 -0.14 -16.69
N GLU A 412 -12.85 -0.28 -17.96
CA GLU A 412 -12.00 -0.94 -18.95
C GLU A 412 -10.92 0.04 -19.40
N VAL A 413 -9.67 -0.40 -19.42
CA VAL A 413 -8.53 0.41 -19.83
C VAL A 413 -8.00 -0.08 -21.17
N PHE A 414 -7.77 0.85 -22.10
CA PHE A 414 -7.27 0.57 -23.44
C PHE A 414 -6.02 1.39 -23.75
N ASP A 415 -5.13 0.83 -24.52
CA ASP A 415 -3.93 1.50 -25.02
C ASP A 415 -4.24 2.49 -26.18
N GLU A 416 -3.25 3.26 -26.61
CA GLU A 416 -3.36 4.25 -27.69
C GLU A 416 -3.85 3.61 -29.00
N ASP A 417 -3.48 2.37 -29.29
CA ASP A 417 -3.93 1.62 -30.47
C ASP A 417 -5.32 0.98 -30.32
N GLY A 418 -5.96 1.15 -29.17
CA GLY A 418 -7.27 0.59 -28.82
C GLY A 418 -7.22 -0.84 -28.31
N SER A 419 -6.04 -1.43 -28.11
CA SER A 419 -5.90 -2.75 -27.48
C SER A 419 -6.28 -2.70 -26.00
N TYR A 420 -6.91 -3.77 -25.49
CA TYR A 420 -7.33 -3.89 -24.11
C TYR A 420 -6.14 -4.10 -23.17
N LEU A 421 -6.00 -3.26 -22.14
CA LEU A 421 -4.93 -3.32 -21.15
C LEU A 421 -5.34 -3.92 -19.82
N GLY A 422 -6.58 -3.82 -19.39
CA GLY A 422 -7.00 -4.36 -18.11
C GLY A 422 -8.28 -3.74 -17.56
N VAL A 423 -8.67 -4.19 -16.37
CA VAL A 423 -9.77 -3.61 -15.58
C VAL A 423 -9.18 -2.82 -14.43
N LEU A 424 -9.71 -1.60 -14.20
CA LEU A 424 -9.42 -0.78 -13.05
C LEU A 424 -10.67 -0.67 -12.18
N TYR A 425 -10.55 -1.11 -10.92
CA TYR A 425 -11.53 -0.88 -9.86
C TYR A 425 -11.11 0.34 -9.05
N THR A 426 -12.06 1.20 -8.66
CA THR A 426 -11.79 2.35 -7.79
C THR A 426 -12.76 2.37 -6.61
N ASP A 427 -12.23 2.41 -5.41
CA ASP A 427 -12.94 2.34 -4.15
C ASP A 427 -12.54 3.51 -3.25
N PHE A 428 -13.28 4.61 -3.32
CA PHE A 428 -12.86 5.91 -2.81
C PHE A 428 -13.16 6.16 -1.33
N TYR A 429 -14.20 5.55 -0.74
CA TYR A 429 -14.74 6.03 0.52
C TYR A 429 -14.43 5.14 1.72
N PRO A 430 -14.20 5.72 2.92
CA PRO A 430 -14.00 4.97 4.14
C PRO A 430 -15.26 4.23 4.56
N ARG A 431 -15.10 3.06 5.20
CA ARG A 431 -16.15 2.29 5.88
C ARG A 431 -15.54 1.47 7.01
N SER A 432 -16.36 1.00 7.96
CA SER A 432 -15.90 0.26 9.14
C SER A 432 -15.23 -1.08 8.81
N THR A 433 -15.50 -1.63 7.62
CA THR A 433 -14.93 -2.88 7.11
C THR A 433 -13.70 -2.66 6.21
N LYS A 434 -13.20 -1.43 6.09
CA LYS A 434 -12.05 -1.08 5.26
C LYS A 434 -10.88 -0.62 6.14
N GLN A 435 -9.69 -1.10 5.87
CA GLN A 435 -8.45 -0.61 6.48
C GLN A 435 -8.23 0.87 6.15
N GLY A 436 -7.54 1.58 7.07
CA GLY A 436 -7.16 2.98 6.84
C GLY A 436 -6.00 3.12 5.88
N GLY A 437 -5.85 4.32 5.33
CA GLY A 437 -4.82 4.64 4.32
C GLY A 437 -5.34 4.52 2.89
N ALA A 438 -4.43 4.42 1.94
CA ALA A 438 -4.71 4.16 0.54
C ALA A 438 -3.72 3.12 0.03
N TRP A 439 -4.10 2.34 -0.98
CA TRP A 439 -3.23 1.35 -1.60
C TRP A 439 -3.76 0.89 -2.96
N MET A 440 -2.82 0.46 -3.80
CA MET A 440 -3.11 -0.32 -5.01
C MET A 440 -2.96 -1.81 -4.71
N THR A 441 -3.81 -2.62 -5.30
CA THR A 441 -3.71 -4.07 -5.29
C THR A 441 -4.21 -4.67 -6.60
N SER A 442 -3.95 -5.97 -6.84
CA SER A 442 -4.44 -6.68 -8.02
C SER A 442 -5.29 -7.89 -7.63
N PHE A 443 -6.41 -8.09 -8.32
CA PHE A 443 -7.16 -9.34 -8.30
C PHE A 443 -6.59 -10.36 -9.28
N LYS A 444 -5.84 -9.90 -10.26
CA LYS A 444 -5.11 -10.68 -11.26
C LYS A 444 -3.98 -9.83 -11.83
N ASP A 445 -2.78 -10.35 -11.90
CA ASP A 445 -1.65 -9.69 -12.55
C ASP A 445 -1.61 -10.00 -14.06
N GLN A 446 -0.74 -9.33 -14.80
CA GLN A 446 -0.52 -9.58 -16.21
C GLN A 446 0.50 -10.71 -16.40
N TRP A 447 0.30 -11.58 -17.37
CA TRP A 447 1.25 -12.62 -17.77
C TRP A 447 0.91 -13.19 -19.14
N ILE A 448 1.84 -13.98 -19.73
CA ILE A 448 1.59 -14.69 -20.98
C ILE A 448 1.22 -16.15 -20.65
N THR A 449 0.02 -16.58 -21.05
CA THR A 449 -0.47 -17.92 -20.81
C THR A 449 0.34 -18.99 -21.56
N ARG A 450 0.12 -20.26 -21.22
CA ARG A 450 0.76 -21.40 -21.94
C ARG A 450 0.42 -21.42 -23.43
N GLU A 451 -0.76 -20.91 -23.77
CA GLU A 451 -1.29 -20.80 -25.13
C GLU A 451 -0.70 -19.59 -25.89
N GLY A 452 0.05 -18.72 -25.20
CA GLY A 452 0.65 -17.50 -25.75
C GLY A 452 -0.27 -16.27 -25.73
N GLU A 453 -1.39 -16.35 -24.99
CA GLU A 453 -2.30 -15.21 -24.82
C GLU A 453 -1.80 -14.26 -23.74
N ASN A 454 -1.96 -12.97 -23.96
CA ASN A 454 -1.61 -11.95 -22.95
C ASN A 454 -2.79 -11.78 -21.98
N SER A 455 -2.72 -12.46 -20.83
CA SER A 455 -3.68 -12.33 -19.74
C SER A 455 -3.52 -10.96 -19.09
N ARG A 456 -4.54 -10.11 -19.21
CA ARG A 456 -4.46 -8.72 -18.76
C ARG A 456 -4.90 -8.57 -17.29
N PRO A 457 -4.35 -7.59 -16.56
CA PRO A 457 -4.51 -7.44 -15.13
C PRO A 457 -5.88 -6.89 -14.73
N HIS A 458 -6.27 -7.15 -13.47
CA HIS A 458 -7.40 -6.53 -12.79
C HIS A 458 -6.87 -5.79 -11.56
N ILE A 459 -6.76 -4.48 -11.67
CA ILE A 459 -6.17 -3.60 -10.66
C ILE A 459 -7.26 -2.95 -9.81
N SER A 460 -7.01 -2.80 -8.53
CA SER A 460 -7.90 -2.09 -7.61
C SER A 460 -7.16 -0.98 -6.88
N LEU A 461 -7.73 0.23 -6.92
CA LEU A 461 -7.33 1.37 -6.11
C LEU A 461 -8.30 1.52 -4.94
N VAL A 462 -7.78 1.43 -3.73
CA VAL A 462 -8.57 1.53 -2.50
C VAL A 462 -8.11 2.74 -1.71
N MET A 463 -9.05 3.64 -1.41
CA MET A 463 -8.79 4.93 -0.77
C MET A 463 -9.79 5.18 0.35
N ASN A 464 -9.54 6.22 1.15
CA ASN A 464 -10.40 6.65 2.26
C ASN A 464 -10.63 8.16 2.18
N PHE A 465 -11.23 8.62 1.08
CA PHE A 465 -11.44 10.05 0.80
C PHE A 465 -12.71 10.61 1.44
N THR A 466 -12.76 11.94 1.49
CA THR A 466 -13.93 12.69 1.96
C THR A 466 -15.17 12.28 1.19
N ARG A 467 -16.22 11.86 1.92
CA ARG A 467 -17.50 11.45 1.34
C ARG A 467 -18.32 12.64 0.85
N PRO A 468 -19.22 12.44 -0.14
CA PRO A 468 -20.26 13.41 -0.41
C PRO A 468 -21.22 13.51 0.79
N THR A 469 -21.91 14.64 0.91
CA THR A 469 -22.97 14.87 1.88
C THR A 469 -24.32 15.01 1.15
N GLU A 470 -25.41 15.23 1.90
CA GLU A 470 -26.72 15.50 1.27
C GLU A 470 -26.72 16.79 0.44
N SER A 471 -25.84 17.74 0.76
CA SER A 471 -25.80 19.09 0.16
C SER A 471 -24.61 19.31 -0.79
N THR A 472 -23.56 18.50 -0.70
CA THR A 472 -22.32 18.69 -1.47
C THR A 472 -21.81 17.38 -2.07
N PRO A 473 -21.24 17.40 -3.30
CA PRO A 473 -20.52 16.25 -3.83
C PRO A 473 -19.26 15.98 -3.01
N ALA A 474 -18.54 14.90 -3.31
CA ALA A 474 -17.23 14.64 -2.72
C ALA A 474 -16.24 15.70 -3.18
N LEU A 475 -15.87 16.60 -2.28
CA LEU A 475 -14.88 17.66 -2.50
C LEU A 475 -13.60 17.28 -1.77
N LEU A 476 -12.56 16.98 -2.54
CA LEU A 476 -11.30 16.46 -2.03
C LEU A 476 -10.39 17.58 -1.50
N THR A 477 -9.55 17.25 -0.53
CA THR A 477 -8.41 18.09 -0.16
C THR A 477 -7.28 17.97 -1.20
N TYR A 478 -6.32 18.86 -1.15
CA TYR A 478 -5.12 18.76 -1.99
C TYR A 478 -4.36 17.44 -1.76
N ASP A 479 -4.21 17.05 -0.49
CA ASP A 479 -3.53 15.80 -0.10
C ASP A 479 -4.30 14.54 -0.61
N GLU A 480 -5.65 14.59 -0.65
CA GLU A 480 -6.43 13.47 -1.21
C GLU A 480 -6.26 13.35 -2.73
N VAL A 481 -6.11 14.48 -3.44
CA VAL A 481 -5.79 14.46 -4.89
C VAL A 481 -4.38 13.94 -5.13
N GLU A 482 -3.40 14.34 -4.32
CA GLU A 482 -2.02 13.83 -4.35
C GLU A 482 -1.98 12.32 -4.10
N THR A 483 -2.70 11.84 -3.08
CA THR A 483 -2.86 10.41 -2.79
C THR A 483 -3.46 9.65 -3.98
N PHE A 484 -4.46 10.22 -4.66
CA PHE A 484 -5.02 9.59 -5.85
C PHE A 484 -3.99 9.46 -6.98
N LEU A 485 -3.18 10.48 -7.21
CA LEU A 485 -2.10 10.42 -8.20
C LEU A 485 -1.05 9.36 -7.81
N HIS A 486 -0.70 9.27 -6.53
CA HIS A 486 0.19 8.25 -5.99
C HIS A 486 -0.32 6.84 -6.31
N GLU A 487 -1.51 6.49 -5.86
CA GLU A 487 -2.10 5.16 -6.09
C GLU A 487 -2.31 4.88 -7.58
N PHE A 488 -2.61 5.92 -8.35
CA PHE A 488 -2.73 5.79 -9.80
C PHE A 488 -1.39 5.50 -10.48
N GLY A 489 -0.27 5.97 -9.94
CA GLY A 489 1.07 5.59 -10.40
C GLY A 489 1.33 4.09 -10.26
N HIS A 490 0.94 3.51 -9.12
CA HIS A 490 0.95 2.05 -8.94
C HIS A 490 -0.01 1.34 -9.91
N ALA A 491 -1.22 1.89 -10.13
CA ALA A 491 -2.15 1.31 -11.09
C ALA A 491 -1.58 1.29 -12.50
N LEU A 492 -0.91 2.35 -12.94
CA LEU A 492 -0.24 2.39 -14.24
C LEU A 492 0.87 1.33 -14.34
N HIS A 493 1.64 1.12 -13.27
CA HIS A 493 2.67 0.08 -13.21
C HIS A 493 2.05 -1.32 -13.38
N GLY A 494 0.90 -1.60 -12.76
CA GLY A 494 0.18 -2.86 -12.95
C GLY A 494 -0.50 -2.99 -14.32
N LEU A 495 -1.21 -1.93 -14.77
CA LEU A 495 -1.98 -1.95 -16.02
C LEU A 495 -1.09 -2.05 -17.27
N MET A 496 0.06 -1.38 -17.27
CA MET A 496 0.98 -1.38 -18.42
C MET A 496 1.96 -2.55 -18.41
N ALA A 497 1.95 -3.39 -17.38
CA ALA A 497 2.85 -4.54 -17.29
C ALA A 497 2.83 -5.38 -18.59
N ASN A 498 4.01 -5.79 -19.02
CA ASN A 498 4.22 -6.58 -20.22
C ASN A 498 5.37 -7.57 -20.03
N SER A 499 5.20 -8.45 -19.06
CA SER A 499 6.12 -9.54 -18.75
C SER A 499 5.56 -10.88 -19.18
N ARG A 500 6.45 -11.83 -19.40
CA ARG A 500 6.07 -13.20 -19.73
C ARG A 500 5.52 -13.93 -18.50
N TYR A 501 6.07 -13.65 -17.32
CA TYR A 501 5.81 -14.38 -16.09
C TYR A 501 5.08 -13.49 -15.07
N GLU A 502 4.07 -14.07 -14.40
CA GLU A 502 3.22 -13.38 -13.44
C GLU A 502 4.03 -12.86 -12.24
N SER A 503 4.96 -13.68 -11.73
CA SER A 503 5.81 -13.32 -10.57
C SER A 503 6.74 -12.12 -10.81
N LEU A 504 7.03 -11.78 -12.07
CA LEU A 504 7.86 -10.65 -12.47
C LEU A 504 7.05 -9.43 -12.95
N SER A 505 5.71 -9.49 -12.87
CA SER A 505 4.82 -8.54 -13.51
C SER A 505 4.49 -7.34 -12.62
N GLY A 506 4.33 -6.17 -13.23
CA GLY A 506 3.77 -4.97 -12.61
C GLY A 506 4.51 -4.54 -11.36
N THR A 507 3.79 -4.47 -10.23
CA THR A 507 4.33 -4.04 -8.93
C THR A 507 5.08 -5.13 -8.17
N ASN A 508 5.27 -6.33 -8.76
CA ASN A 508 6.11 -7.40 -8.19
C ASN A 508 7.60 -7.07 -8.39
N VAL A 509 8.05 -5.99 -7.79
CA VAL A 509 9.42 -5.44 -7.87
C VAL A 509 10.02 -5.29 -6.48
N TYR A 510 11.31 -4.96 -6.40
CA TYR A 510 11.93 -4.63 -5.12
C TYR A 510 11.16 -3.51 -4.40
N ARG A 511 10.96 -3.68 -3.09
CA ARG A 511 10.13 -2.78 -2.28
C ARG A 511 10.65 -1.34 -2.23
N ASP A 512 11.95 -1.13 -2.37
CA ASP A 512 12.56 0.19 -2.45
C ASP A 512 12.60 0.79 -3.88
N PHE A 513 11.97 0.08 -4.85
CA PHE A 513 11.74 0.57 -6.20
C PHE A 513 10.25 0.80 -6.49
N VAL A 514 9.37 0.10 -5.81
CA VAL A 514 7.92 0.08 -6.11
C VAL A 514 7.28 1.46 -6.05
N GLU A 515 7.80 2.35 -5.18
CA GLU A 515 7.25 3.71 -4.99
C GLU A 515 7.72 4.72 -6.06
N LEU A 516 8.64 4.36 -6.97
CA LEU A 516 9.07 5.28 -8.02
C LEU A 516 7.92 5.70 -8.95
N PRO A 517 7.08 4.81 -9.50
CA PRO A 517 5.96 5.23 -10.35
C PRO A 517 4.90 6.04 -9.61
N SER A 518 4.60 5.69 -8.35
CA SER A 518 3.59 6.38 -7.55
C SER A 518 4.03 7.80 -7.20
N GLN A 519 5.19 7.98 -6.60
CA GLN A 519 5.72 9.28 -6.22
C GLN A 519 6.03 10.17 -7.43
N LEU A 520 6.42 9.57 -8.56
CA LEU A 520 6.60 10.35 -9.79
C LEU A 520 5.31 11.06 -10.21
N MET A 521 4.15 10.38 -10.11
CA MET A 521 2.86 10.97 -10.52
C MET A 521 2.43 12.14 -9.67
N GLU A 522 2.80 12.20 -8.39
CA GLU A 522 2.51 13.33 -7.48
C GLU A 522 3.06 14.65 -8.00
N ASN A 523 4.22 14.62 -8.70
CA ASN A 523 4.90 15.82 -9.18
C ASN A 523 4.11 16.64 -10.21
N TRP A 524 3.07 16.05 -10.86
CA TRP A 524 2.20 16.80 -11.78
C TRP A 524 1.20 17.69 -11.05
N LEU A 525 0.83 17.37 -9.78
CA LEU A 525 -0.26 18.08 -9.09
C LEU A 525 -0.05 19.59 -8.98
N PRO A 526 1.15 20.12 -8.64
CA PRO A 526 1.36 21.57 -8.57
C PRO A 526 1.51 22.25 -9.95
N GLU A 527 1.53 21.47 -11.04
CA GLU A 527 1.77 22.01 -12.37
C GLU A 527 0.52 22.65 -12.97
N GLN A 528 0.63 23.91 -13.38
CA GLN A 528 -0.48 24.69 -13.93
C GLN A 528 -1.13 24.00 -15.11
N GLU A 529 -0.34 23.50 -16.07
CA GLU A 529 -0.81 22.81 -17.26
C GLU A 529 -1.64 21.55 -16.94
N PHE A 530 -1.43 20.95 -15.78
CA PHE A 530 -2.21 19.82 -15.33
C PHE A 530 -3.47 20.27 -14.59
N LEU A 531 -3.35 21.19 -13.62
CA LEU A 531 -4.48 21.71 -12.85
C LEU A 531 -5.57 22.31 -13.75
N GLU A 532 -5.19 23.04 -14.78
CA GLU A 532 -6.13 23.64 -15.75
C GLU A 532 -6.99 22.61 -16.49
N THR A 533 -6.57 21.35 -16.55
CA THR A 533 -7.31 20.29 -17.24
C THR A 533 -8.54 19.79 -16.48
N PHE A 534 -8.58 19.93 -15.14
CA PHE A 534 -9.63 19.33 -14.33
C PHE A 534 -10.10 20.18 -13.15
N ALA A 535 -9.27 21.10 -12.64
CA ALA A 535 -9.59 21.86 -11.44
C ALA A 535 -10.61 22.96 -11.77
N HIS A 536 -11.89 22.58 -11.83
CA HIS A 536 -13.00 23.46 -12.13
C HIS A 536 -13.94 23.55 -10.92
N HIS A 537 -14.41 24.75 -10.60
CA HIS A 537 -15.33 24.97 -9.50
C HIS A 537 -16.65 24.21 -9.71
N HIS A 538 -17.02 23.33 -8.78
CA HIS A 538 -18.12 22.37 -8.93
C HIS A 538 -19.50 23.00 -9.19
N LEU A 539 -19.72 24.27 -8.79
CA LEU A 539 -20.98 24.99 -9.04
C LEU A 539 -20.94 25.88 -10.27
N THR A 540 -19.81 26.60 -10.48
CA THR A 540 -19.73 27.63 -11.55
C THR A 540 -19.08 27.10 -12.82
N GLY A 541 -18.27 26.02 -12.73
CA GLY A 541 -17.44 25.50 -13.81
C GLY A 541 -16.22 26.35 -14.15
N GLU A 542 -15.95 27.41 -13.36
CA GLU A 542 -14.78 28.26 -13.53
C GLU A 542 -13.51 27.48 -13.21
N VAL A 543 -12.48 27.65 -14.04
CA VAL A 543 -11.16 27.05 -13.83
C VAL A 543 -10.52 27.62 -12.57
N LEU A 544 -9.72 26.81 -11.88
CA LEU A 544 -8.93 27.26 -10.74
C LEU A 544 -8.09 28.50 -11.12
N PRO A 545 -8.27 29.63 -10.43
CA PRO A 545 -7.59 30.88 -10.79
C PRO A 545 -6.07 30.75 -10.71
N ASP A 546 -5.35 31.38 -11.64
CA ASP A 546 -3.87 31.46 -11.64
C ASP A 546 -3.30 31.92 -10.31
N SER A 547 -4.00 32.83 -9.62
CA SER A 547 -3.61 33.30 -8.30
C SER A 547 -3.61 32.20 -7.25
N LEU A 548 -4.54 31.24 -7.30
CA LEU A 548 -4.56 30.07 -6.42
C LEU A 548 -3.50 29.05 -6.83
N ILE A 549 -3.30 28.83 -8.13
CA ILE A 549 -2.21 27.96 -8.65
C ILE A 549 -0.86 28.48 -8.16
N GLN A 550 -0.63 29.79 -8.24
CA GLN A 550 0.62 30.39 -7.74
C GLN A 550 0.77 30.21 -6.22
N LYS A 551 -0.32 30.33 -5.46
CA LYS A 551 -0.30 30.07 -4.01
C LYS A 551 0.02 28.57 -3.73
N ILE A 552 -0.57 27.63 -4.44
CA ILE A 552 -0.22 26.21 -4.36
C ILE A 552 1.29 26.02 -4.59
N ARG A 553 1.84 26.55 -5.65
CA ARG A 553 3.28 26.46 -5.94
C ARG A 553 4.15 27.05 -4.84
N ASN A 554 3.74 28.18 -4.26
CA ASN A 554 4.48 28.81 -3.17
C ASN A 554 4.46 27.99 -1.89
N THR A 555 3.45 27.14 -1.68
CA THR A 555 3.33 26.27 -0.50
C THR A 555 4.10 24.95 -0.62
N GLN A 556 4.62 24.59 -1.80
CA GLN A 556 5.33 23.32 -2.01
C GLN A 556 6.54 23.11 -1.06
N ARG A 557 7.12 24.18 -0.58
CA ARG A 557 8.25 24.14 0.36
C ARG A 557 7.86 24.50 1.79
N TYR A 558 6.55 24.58 2.07
CA TYR A 558 6.07 24.86 3.41
C TYR A 558 6.26 23.66 4.31
N HIS A 559 7.01 23.82 5.39
CA HIS A 559 7.35 22.79 6.36
C HIS A 559 7.99 21.50 5.75
N VAL A 560 8.68 21.65 4.63
CA VAL A 560 9.38 20.53 3.95
C VAL A 560 10.40 19.83 4.87
N GLY A 561 11.06 20.61 5.74
CA GLY A 561 11.97 20.06 6.75
C GLY A 561 11.26 19.18 7.74
N TYR A 562 10.13 19.62 8.28
CA TYR A 562 9.31 18.86 9.21
C TYR A 562 8.79 17.56 8.58
N HIS A 563 8.22 17.65 7.38
CA HIS A 563 7.65 16.48 6.69
C HIS A 563 8.73 15.44 6.37
N CYS A 564 9.89 15.86 5.88
CA CYS A 564 11.00 14.94 5.64
C CYS A 564 11.46 14.28 6.95
N VAL A 565 11.73 15.02 8.02
CA VAL A 565 12.17 14.45 9.31
C VAL A 565 11.14 13.51 9.90
N ARG A 566 9.84 13.78 9.71
CA ARG A 566 8.77 12.87 10.14
C ARG A 566 8.87 11.53 9.39
N GLN A 567 9.08 11.52 8.08
CA GLN A 567 9.26 10.28 7.31
C GLN A 567 10.52 9.52 7.75
N LEU A 568 11.60 10.25 8.03
CA LEU A 568 12.82 9.65 8.57
C LEU A 568 12.59 8.99 9.94
N THR A 569 11.68 9.52 10.77
CA THR A 569 11.31 8.88 12.05
C THR A 569 10.81 7.45 11.84
N PHE A 570 9.92 7.26 10.87
CA PHE A 570 9.38 5.94 10.56
C PHE A 570 10.44 4.98 9.99
N GLY A 571 11.27 5.48 9.06
CA GLY A 571 12.36 4.70 8.48
C GLY A 571 13.42 4.29 9.51
N MET A 572 13.78 5.19 10.43
CA MET A 572 14.74 4.89 11.51
C MET A 572 14.15 3.92 12.53
N LEU A 573 12.86 4.05 12.86
CA LEU A 573 12.19 3.13 13.77
C LEU A 573 12.10 1.71 13.17
N ASP A 574 11.71 1.59 11.91
CA ASP A 574 11.69 0.32 11.19
C ASP A 574 13.07 -0.34 11.17
N MET A 575 14.10 0.40 10.79
CA MET A 575 15.46 -0.11 10.77
C MET A 575 15.97 -0.49 12.16
N ALA A 576 15.60 0.25 13.21
CA ALA A 576 15.97 -0.09 14.58
C ALA A 576 15.35 -1.43 15.00
N TRP A 577 14.08 -1.69 14.68
CA TRP A 577 13.41 -2.96 14.95
C TRP A 577 14.10 -4.15 14.28
N HIS A 578 14.67 -3.98 13.09
CA HIS A 578 15.17 -5.08 12.25
C HIS A 578 16.70 -5.23 12.22
N THR A 579 17.44 -4.24 12.73
CA THR A 579 18.90 -4.34 12.89
C THR A 579 19.33 -4.78 14.30
N GLN A 580 18.44 -4.64 15.29
CA GLN A 580 18.72 -5.05 16.66
C GLN A 580 18.80 -6.59 16.76
N THR A 581 19.62 -7.08 17.69
CA THR A 581 19.88 -8.52 17.90
C THR A 581 19.59 -8.99 19.32
N GLU A 582 19.32 -8.07 20.23
CA GLU A 582 19.06 -8.34 21.64
C GLU A 582 17.56 -8.34 21.93
N LYS A 583 17.15 -8.98 23.02
CA LYS A 583 15.77 -8.98 23.47
C LYS A 583 15.36 -7.59 23.93
N ILE A 584 14.18 -7.15 23.48
CA ILE A 584 13.60 -5.88 23.91
C ILE A 584 12.70 -6.15 25.13
N GLU A 585 13.06 -5.55 26.27
CA GLU A 585 12.31 -5.67 27.51
C GLU A 585 11.29 -4.53 27.68
N ASP A 586 11.63 -3.34 27.18
CA ASP A 586 10.77 -2.14 27.26
C ASP A 586 10.60 -1.52 25.85
N ILE A 587 9.46 -1.79 25.25
CA ILE A 587 9.11 -1.29 23.90
C ILE A 587 9.10 0.24 23.85
N THR A 588 8.66 0.91 24.93
CA THR A 588 8.57 2.37 24.99
C THR A 588 9.95 2.99 25.00
N ALA A 589 10.85 2.49 25.86
CA ALA A 589 12.23 2.96 25.91
C ALA A 589 12.97 2.67 24.59
N PHE A 590 12.74 1.49 23.99
CA PHE A 590 13.31 1.14 22.69
C PHE A 590 12.88 2.11 21.59
N GLU A 591 11.60 2.35 21.44
CA GLU A 591 11.07 3.27 20.42
C GLU A 591 11.60 4.70 20.63
N GLN A 592 11.54 5.22 21.87
CA GLN A 592 12.03 6.55 22.19
C GLN A 592 13.51 6.73 21.83
N ASN A 593 14.35 5.71 22.10
CA ASN A 593 15.76 5.74 21.72
C ASN A 593 15.92 5.77 20.19
N ALA A 594 15.17 4.91 19.47
CA ALA A 594 15.23 4.81 18.02
C ALA A 594 14.86 6.12 17.32
N ILE A 595 13.81 6.80 17.79
CA ILE A 595 13.30 8.05 17.17
C ILE A 595 13.94 9.33 17.71
N SER A 596 14.72 9.25 18.77
CA SER A 596 15.34 10.45 19.42
C SER A 596 16.11 11.36 18.45
N PRO A 597 16.86 10.84 17.45
CA PRO A 597 17.54 11.72 16.48
C PRO A 597 16.61 12.59 15.63
N THR A 598 15.37 12.15 15.41
CA THR A 598 14.38 12.82 14.56
C THR A 598 13.34 13.63 15.36
N GLN A 599 13.43 13.63 16.68
CA GLN A 599 12.46 14.31 17.53
C GLN A 599 12.47 15.82 17.30
N LEU A 600 11.30 16.40 17.02
CA LEU A 600 11.06 17.83 16.79
C LEU A 600 10.10 18.45 17.81
N LEU A 601 9.16 17.66 18.33
CA LEU A 601 8.13 18.06 19.30
C LEU A 601 8.22 17.21 20.56
N PRO A 602 7.63 17.62 21.69
CA PRO A 602 7.63 16.83 22.92
C PRO A 602 7.05 15.43 22.72
N VAL A 603 7.67 14.43 23.33
CA VAL A 603 7.10 13.08 23.43
C VAL A 603 5.91 13.11 24.39
N ILE A 604 4.85 12.38 24.07
CA ILE A 604 3.63 12.28 24.88
C ILE A 604 3.61 10.90 25.53
N ASP A 605 3.51 10.89 26.85
CA ASP A 605 3.44 9.62 27.61
C ASP A 605 2.27 8.75 27.15
N GLY A 606 2.53 7.46 26.99
CA GLY A 606 1.58 6.46 26.58
C GLY A 606 1.38 6.35 25.06
N THR A 607 1.97 7.24 24.24
CA THR A 607 1.93 7.09 22.77
C THR A 607 3.01 6.12 22.30
N LEU A 608 2.67 5.33 21.27
CA LEU A 608 3.57 4.33 20.69
C LEU A 608 3.27 4.16 19.20
N ILE A 609 4.26 4.44 18.35
CA ILE A 609 4.14 4.25 16.90
C ILE A 609 4.07 2.75 16.58
N SER A 610 4.94 1.96 17.19
CA SER A 610 5.11 0.53 16.91
C SER A 610 3.83 -0.28 17.10
N SER A 611 2.95 0.09 18.06
CA SER A 611 1.71 -0.65 18.33
C SER A 611 0.67 -0.60 17.20
N GLN A 612 0.82 0.33 16.27
CA GLN A 612 -0.10 0.58 15.17
C GLN A 612 0.61 0.77 13.82
N PHE A 613 1.88 0.37 13.73
CA PHE A 613 2.69 0.54 12.53
C PHE A 613 2.44 -0.58 11.52
N SER A 614 1.26 -0.56 10.91
CA SER A 614 0.76 -1.57 9.96
C SER A 614 1.72 -1.85 8.82
N HIS A 615 2.32 -0.82 8.20
CA HIS A 615 3.33 -1.01 7.14
C HIS A 615 4.42 -2.02 7.52
N VAL A 616 4.86 -2.00 8.77
CA VAL A 616 6.01 -2.79 9.26
C VAL A 616 5.58 -4.12 9.88
N PHE A 617 4.50 -4.15 10.67
CA PHE A 617 4.13 -5.35 11.43
C PHE A 617 3.02 -6.18 10.80
N GLY A 618 2.21 -5.60 9.92
CA GLY A 618 1.17 -6.29 9.16
C GLY A 618 1.43 -6.32 7.65
N GLY A 619 2.02 -5.23 7.11
CA GLY A 619 2.33 -5.09 5.69
C GLY A 619 3.72 -5.58 5.29
N GLY A 620 4.09 -5.37 4.04
CA GLY A 620 5.34 -5.83 3.43
C GLY A 620 6.56 -4.91 3.60
N TYR A 621 6.53 -3.93 4.53
CA TYR A 621 7.58 -2.91 4.68
C TYR A 621 8.54 -3.15 5.85
N ALA A 622 8.63 -4.37 6.38
CA ALA A 622 9.61 -4.72 7.39
C ALA A 622 11.05 -4.55 6.85
N ALA A 623 11.88 -3.76 7.51
CA ALA A 623 13.17 -3.27 7.03
C ALA A 623 13.07 -2.65 5.61
N GLY A 624 11.97 -1.97 5.33
CA GLY A 624 11.62 -1.48 4.00
C GLY A 624 10.97 -0.09 3.97
N TYR A 625 10.61 0.50 5.12
CA TYR A 625 9.95 1.81 5.17
C TYR A 625 10.83 2.95 4.62
N TYR A 626 12.15 2.81 4.71
CA TYR A 626 13.11 3.72 4.07
C TYR A 626 12.88 3.85 2.56
N GLY A 627 12.22 2.86 1.95
CA GLY A 627 11.93 2.78 0.52
C GLY A 627 11.19 4.02 -0.01
N TYR A 628 10.33 4.65 0.80
CA TYR A 628 9.67 5.91 0.44
C TYR A 628 10.69 7.03 0.18
N LYS A 629 11.68 7.19 1.07
CA LYS A 629 12.73 8.21 0.87
C LYS A 629 13.77 7.80 -0.18
N TRP A 630 13.98 6.49 -0.35
CA TRP A 630 14.82 5.98 -1.43
C TRP A 630 14.18 6.27 -2.78
N ALA A 631 12.91 5.94 -2.95
CA ALA A 631 12.17 6.18 -4.19
C ALA A 631 11.94 7.68 -4.46
N GLU A 632 11.83 8.52 -3.42
CA GLU A 632 11.73 9.97 -3.58
C GLU A 632 13.01 10.59 -4.16
N VAL A 633 14.18 10.01 -3.90
CA VAL A 633 15.41 10.38 -4.60
C VAL A 633 15.34 10.00 -6.07
N LEU A 634 14.80 8.80 -6.37
CA LEU A 634 14.60 8.32 -7.75
C LEU A 634 13.59 9.20 -8.51
N ASP A 635 12.43 9.49 -7.89
CA ASP A 635 11.36 10.26 -8.52
C ASP A 635 11.77 11.70 -8.81
N ALA A 636 12.40 12.39 -7.86
CA ALA A 636 12.84 13.76 -8.04
C ALA A 636 13.86 13.91 -9.18
N ASP A 637 14.75 12.93 -9.31
CA ASP A 637 15.71 12.90 -10.42
C ASP A 637 15.03 12.50 -11.74
N ALA A 638 14.07 11.55 -11.71
CA ALA A 638 13.28 11.17 -12.88
C ALA A 638 12.42 12.33 -13.39
N PHE A 639 11.70 13.02 -12.48
CA PHE A 639 10.86 14.15 -12.85
C PHE A 639 11.68 15.36 -13.36
N SER A 640 12.95 15.51 -12.91
CA SER A 640 13.81 16.55 -13.47
C SER A 640 14.01 16.39 -15.00
N LEU A 641 13.98 15.16 -15.52
CA LEU A 641 14.04 14.93 -16.97
C LEU A 641 12.76 15.40 -17.69
N PHE A 642 11.59 15.21 -17.08
CA PHE A 642 10.34 15.77 -17.60
C PHE A 642 10.35 17.30 -17.55
N MET A 643 10.89 17.91 -16.50
CA MET A 643 11.04 19.36 -16.42
C MET A 643 11.97 19.94 -17.49
N GLU A 644 13.05 19.21 -17.83
CA GLU A 644 14.02 19.59 -18.88
C GLU A 644 13.42 19.51 -20.29
N ASN A 645 12.59 18.47 -20.55
CA ASN A 645 12.05 18.18 -21.89
C ASN A 645 10.64 18.72 -22.12
N GLY A 646 9.93 19.08 -21.04
CA GLY A 646 8.51 19.40 -20.97
C GLY A 646 7.73 18.29 -20.23
N ILE A 647 6.89 18.70 -19.26
CA ILE A 647 6.19 17.75 -18.38
C ILE A 647 5.24 16.78 -19.11
N PHE A 648 4.94 17.03 -20.36
CA PHE A 648 4.14 16.18 -21.25
C PHE A 648 4.88 15.73 -22.48
N ASP A 649 6.24 15.74 -22.45
CA ASP A 649 7.03 15.22 -23.57
C ASP A 649 6.77 13.72 -23.76
N LYS A 650 6.19 13.38 -24.90
CA LYS A 650 5.82 12.00 -25.22
C LYS A 650 7.02 11.05 -25.29
N LYS A 651 8.20 11.52 -25.67
CA LYS A 651 9.39 10.67 -25.76
C LYS A 651 9.89 10.30 -24.38
N THR A 652 9.87 11.24 -23.44
CA THR A 652 10.25 11.00 -22.04
C THR A 652 9.23 10.06 -21.38
N ALA A 653 7.93 10.29 -21.62
CA ALA A 653 6.86 9.43 -21.12
C ALA A 653 6.97 7.99 -21.68
N GLU A 654 7.21 7.85 -23.00
CA GLU A 654 7.40 6.55 -23.64
C GLU A 654 8.66 5.83 -23.12
N ALA A 655 9.76 6.57 -22.88
CA ALA A 655 10.96 6.02 -22.30
C ALA A 655 10.72 5.51 -20.86
N PHE A 656 9.95 6.25 -20.04
CA PHE A 656 9.55 5.80 -18.69
C PHE A 656 8.64 4.58 -18.77
N ARG A 657 7.62 4.59 -19.62
CA ARG A 657 6.73 3.44 -19.86
C ARG A 657 7.54 2.19 -20.22
N LYS A 658 8.38 2.25 -21.25
CA LYS A 658 9.11 1.08 -21.79
C LYS A 658 10.21 0.55 -20.88
N ASN A 659 10.84 1.41 -20.09
CA ASN A 659 11.96 1.00 -19.24
C ASN A 659 11.58 0.75 -17.78
N ILE A 660 10.43 1.28 -17.32
CA ILE A 660 9.97 1.14 -15.93
C ILE A 660 8.63 0.44 -15.89
N LEU A 661 7.53 1.07 -16.40
CA LEU A 661 6.16 0.60 -16.17
C LEU A 661 5.86 -0.76 -16.81
N GLU A 662 6.42 -1.04 -17.99
CA GLU A 662 6.21 -2.32 -18.71
C GLU A 662 7.09 -3.45 -18.18
N LYS A 663 8.12 -3.15 -17.37
CA LYS A 663 9.19 -4.10 -17.07
C LYS A 663 8.98 -4.93 -15.80
N GLY A 664 8.27 -4.42 -14.82
CA GLY A 664 8.21 -5.11 -13.54
C GLY A 664 9.61 -5.51 -13.04
N ASP A 665 9.78 -6.74 -12.61
CA ASP A 665 11.06 -7.30 -12.13
C ASP A 665 11.80 -8.14 -13.19
N THR A 666 11.59 -7.88 -14.47
CA THR A 666 12.25 -8.62 -15.57
C THR A 666 13.77 -8.39 -15.65
N GLU A 667 14.26 -7.32 -15.06
CA GLU A 667 15.68 -6.94 -14.95
C GLU A 667 15.93 -6.21 -13.63
N GLU A 668 17.19 -6.11 -13.21
CA GLU A 668 17.57 -5.35 -12.01
C GLU A 668 17.07 -3.89 -12.05
N PRO A 669 16.42 -3.38 -10.99
CA PRO A 669 15.79 -2.05 -10.99
C PRO A 669 16.74 -0.90 -11.32
N MET A 670 17.98 -0.93 -10.84
CA MET A 670 18.96 0.11 -11.16
C MET A 670 19.35 0.10 -12.64
N THR A 671 19.39 -1.06 -13.28
CA THR A 671 19.64 -1.17 -14.75
C THR A 671 18.48 -0.53 -15.52
N LEU A 672 17.24 -0.78 -15.13
CA LEU A 672 16.06 -0.18 -15.74
C LEU A 672 16.05 1.34 -15.55
N TYR A 673 16.36 1.81 -14.34
CA TYR A 673 16.42 3.23 -14.04
C TYR A 673 17.50 3.97 -14.87
N VAL A 674 18.72 3.42 -14.91
CA VAL A 674 19.82 4.01 -15.69
C VAL A 674 19.51 4.03 -17.20
N ARG A 675 18.80 3.01 -17.69
CA ARG A 675 18.35 2.97 -19.10
C ARG A 675 17.35 4.08 -19.42
N PHE A 676 16.47 4.41 -18.45
CA PHE A 676 15.54 5.54 -18.57
C PHE A 676 16.26 6.89 -18.40
N ARG A 677 17.00 7.05 -17.28
CA ARG A 677 17.54 8.36 -16.85
C ARG A 677 18.90 8.71 -17.50
N GLY A 678 19.65 7.70 -17.95
CA GLY A 678 21.00 7.84 -18.50
C GLY A 678 22.12 7.84 -17.45
N ARG A 679 21.80 7.80 -16.14
CA ARG A 679 22.74 7.78 -15.02
C ARG A 679 22.05 7.25 -13.76
N GLU A 680 22.83 6.97 -12.71
CA GLU A 680 22.28 6.69 -11.38
C GLU A 680 21.62 7.94 -10.76
N PRO A 681 20.65 7.75 -9.82
CA PRO A 681 19.94 8.87 -9.18
C PRO A 681 20.85 9.66 -8.26
N GLU A 682 20.56 10.95 -8.12
CA GLU A 682 21.31 11.87 -7.26
C GLU A 682 20.37 12.52 -6.23
N ILE A 683 20.76 12.51 -4.95
CA ILE A 683 20.01 13.11 -3.84
C ILE A 683 19.84 14.64 -4.01
N GLU A 684 20.76 15.28 -4.75
CA GLU A 684 20.73 16.71 -5.02
C GLU A 684 19.50 17.15 -5.83
N ALA A 685 18.92 16.26 -6.64
CA ALA A 685 17.68 16.57 -7.36
C ALA A 685 16.52 16.82 -6.38
N MET A 686 16.34 15.92 -5.41
CA MET A 686 15.37 16.07 -4.34
C MET A 686 15.64 17.33 -3.49
N MET A 687 16.88 17.53 -3.06
CA MET A 687 17.25 18.70 -2.27
C MET A 687 17.00 20.04 -3.00
N ARG A 688 17.26 20.09 -4.32
CA ARG A 688 16.94 21.27 -5.15
C ARG A 688 15.45 21.53 -5.25
N ARG A 689 14.65 20.49 -5.48
CA ARG A 689 13.18 20.58 -5.49
C ARG A 689 12.67 21.20 -4.20
N ASP A 690 13.15 20.72 -3.08
CA ASP A 690 12.73 21.09 -1.73
C ASP A 690 13.36 22.40 -1.24
N GLY A 691 14.33 22.97 -1.97
CA GLY A 691 15.03 24.22 -1.58
C GLY A 691 15.97 24.03 -0.39
N ILE A 692 16.43 22.82 -0.13
CA ILE A 692 17.42 22.48 0.90
C ILE A 692 18.84 22.69 0.32
N LYS A 693 19.71 23.35 1.12
CA LYS A 693 21.08 23.72 0.72
C LYS A 693 22.11 22.85 1.44
#